data_d195f1f65d173b8adfb425d9d24eb0fa
#
_entry.id   d195f1f65d173b8adfb425d9d24eb0fa
#
_cell.length_a   1.000
_cell.length_b   1.000
_cell.length_c   1.000
_cell.angle_alpha   90.00
_cell.angle_beta   90.00
_cell.angle_gamma   90.00
#
_symmetry.space_group_name_H-M   'P 1'
#
loop_
_entity.id
_entity.type
_entity.pdbx_description
1 polymer ?
#
loop_
_entity_poly.entity_id
_entity_poly.type
_entity_poly.pdbx_seq_one_letter_code
_entity_poly.pdbx_strand_id
1 'polypeptide(L)'
;MENETPPLVAADETNNNINEESKCPFIAGALHKSAGGGMSNRDWWPNQLKLNILRQHSSLSDPMGKSFNYAEEFKTLDLAAVKKDIFDLMTTSQAWWPADYGHYGPFFIRMAWHSAGTYRIADGRGGAGFGTQRFAPLNSWPDNANLDKARLLLWPIKQKYGKKISWADLMILTGNCALESMGLKTFGFGGGRADVWEPAEDIYWGAETEWLGDKRYTGDRELENPLGAVQMGLIYVNPEGPNGNPDPVASAKDIRETFKRMAMDDYETVALIAGGHTFGKTHGAADPTHHVGREPGGAAIEELGLGWKNTFGTGNAADTITSGLEGAWTKTPAKWSNDYFDHLFGFEWELTKSPAGAHQWQPKDGGGVGTVPDAHDAKKRHAPFMLTTDIALKMDPIYEPISKHFHENPEEFADAFSRAWFKLTHRDMGPRVRYLGPEVPSEELIWQDPTPPVTHELINEEDIVTLKTKIIASGLSISQLVSTAWASASTFRGSDKRGGANGARIRLAPQKFWEVNHPAQLAKVLETLEELQSSFNNDHPNGKMVSLADMIVLAGCAGVEQAAKNAGHDITVPFKPGRTDASQAQTDEESFAVLEPIADGFRNYINDRHPASAEDMLVDRSQLLTLTAPEMTVLVGGMRVLNTNFGQSLHGVFTRRLETLTNDFFLNLLNPGITWRPTSKDKNVFEGRDRITGELIWTATNVDLIFGSNSELRAIAEVYGCEDSKEKFVNDFVAAWTKVMNLDRFDLA
;
A
#
# COMPACT_ATOMS: atom_id res chain seq x y z
N MET A 1 -10.93 -45.71 45.73
CA MET A 1 -11.94 -45.27 44.77
C MET A 1 -11.22 -44.41 43.74
N GLU A 2 -10.79 -45.11 42.73
CA GLU A 2 -10.02 -44.53 41.61
C GLU A 2 -11.04 -43.92 40.64
N ASN A 3 -10.85 -42.64 40.30
CA ASN A 3 -11.63 -41.96 39.25
C ASN A 3 -10.94 -42.23 37.92
N GLU A 4 -11.49 -43.15 37.17
CA GLU A 4 -11.12 -43.34 35.75
C GLU A 4 -11.70 -42.22 34.89
N THR A 5 -10.83 -41.51 34.21
CA THR A 5 -11.17 -40.59 33.15
C THR A 5 -11.50 -41.39 31.85
N PRO A 6 -12.62 -41.17 31.18
CA PRO A 6 -12.88 -41.91 29.95
C PRO A 6 -11.94 -41.49 28.81
N PRO A 7 -11.58 -42.38 27.90
CA PRO A 7 -10.66 -42.10 26.82
C PRO A 7 -11.31 -41.20 25.76
N LEU A 8 -10.51 -40.26 25.25
CA LEU A 8 -10.82 -39.47 24.06
C LEU A 8 -11.07 -40.39 22.85
N VAL A 9 -12.28 -40.36 22.35
CA VAL A 9 -12.65 -41.07 21.11
C VAL A 9 -11.95 -40.38 19.96
N ALA A 10 -11.08 -41.13 19.28
CA ALA A 10 -10.49 -40.72 18.02
C ALA A 10 -11.61 -40.46 16.99
N ALA A 11 -11.55 -39.34 16.31
CA ALA A 11 -12.44 -39.00 15.22
C ALA A 11 -12.22 -40.05 14.07
N ASP A 12 -13.25 -40.80 13.81
CA ASP A 12 -13.30 -41.82 12.74
C ASP A 12 -13.39 -41.11 11.38
N GLU A 13 -12.37 -41.27 10.58
CA GLU A 13 -12.37 -40.88 9.16
C GLU A 13 -13.22 -41.85 8.35
N THR A 14 -14.54 -41.73 8.45
CA THR A 14 -15.39 -42.54 7.53
C THR A 14 -16.62 -41.76 7.09
N ASN A 15 -16.73 -41.70 5.76
CA ASN A 15 -17.90 -41.42 4.94
C ASN A 15 -18.28 -39.97 4.67
N ASN A 16 -17.56 -39.37 3.76
CA ASN A 16 -18.11 -38.38 2.82
C ASN A 16 -18.91 -39.09 1.71
N ASN A 17 -20.06 -39.66 2.03
CA ASN A 17 -21.12 -39.91 1.08
C ASN A 17 -22.24 -38.91 1.31
N ILE A 18 -22.04 -37.70 0.82
CA ILE A 18 -23.10 -36.72 0.67
C ILE A 18 -23.93 -37.14 -0.54
N ASN A 19 -25.18 -37.55 -0.30
CA ASN A 19 -26.15 -37.80 -1.35
C ASN A 19 -26.23 -36.65 -2.34
N GLU A 20 -25.92 -36.91 -3.60
CA GLU A 20 -25.98 -35.97 -4.75
C GLU A 20 -27.40 -35.41 -5.04
N GLU A 21 -28.42 -35.73 -4.25
CA GLU A 21 -29.81 -35.40 -4.57
C GLU A 21 -30.33 -34.07 -3.94
N SER A 22 -29.58 -33.41 -3.07
CA SER A 22 -30.05 -32.12 -2.51
C SER A 22 -29.43 -30.94 -3.26
N LYS A 23 -30.15 -30.43 -4.25
CA LYS A 23 -29.81 -29.17 -4.96
C LYS A 23 -30.14 -27.90 -4.16
N CYS A 24 -30.49 -28.01 -2.89
CA CYS A 24 -30.79 -26.84 -2.05
C CYS A 24 -29.51 -26.34 -1.34
N PRO A 25 -29.00 -25.16 -1.68
CA PRO A 25 -27.77 -24.63 -1.08
C PRO A 25 -27.90 -24.35 0.42
N PHE A 26 -29.12 -24.33 0.96
CA PHE A 26 -29.38 -24.09 2.38
C PHE A 26 -29.12 -25.29 3.29
N ILE A 27 -29.09 -26.51 2.77
CA ILE A 27 -28.95 -27.73 3.58
C ILE A 27 -27.48 -28.12 3.77
N ALA A 28 -26.65 -27.97 2.75
CA ALA A 28 -25.24 -28.39 2.82
C ALA A 28 -24.38 -27.52 3.76
N GLY A 29 -24.70 -26.24 3.93
CA GLY A 29 -23.95 -25.31 4.79
C GLY A 29 -24.35 -25.34 6.26
N ALA A 30 -25.59 -25.75 6.59
CA ALA A 30 -26.11 -25.71 7.95
C ALA A 30 -25.57 -26.85 8.86
N LEU A 31 -25.07 -27.93 8.27
CA LEU A 31 -24.69 -29.15 9.00
C LEU A 31 -23.31 -29.11 9.66
N HIS A 32 -22.47 -28.11 9.37
CA HIS A 32 -21.07 -28.10 9.80
C HIS A 32 -20.66 -26.88 10.65
N LYS A 33 -21.57 -26.02 11.05
CA LYS A 33 -21.23 -24.83 11.86
C LYS A 33 -21.84 -24.89 13.24
N SER A 34 -21.00 -24.68 14.27
CA SER A 34 -21.45 -24.51 15.66
C SER A 34 -22.35 -23.27 15.80
N ALA A 35 -23.22 -23.24 16.80
CA ALA A 35 -24.16 -22.17 17.06
C ALA A 35 -23.56 -20.75 17.21
N GLY A 36 -22.24 -20.62 17.30
CA GLY A 36 -21.53 -19.34 17.35
C GLY A 36 -20.93 -18.87 16.02
N GLY A 37 -20.96 -19.70 14.97
CA GLY A 37 -20.40 -19.38 13.66
C GLY A 37 -21.50 -19.04 12.66
N GLY A 38 -21.96 -17.79 12.61
CA GLY A 38 -22.90 -17.34 11.57
C GLY A 38 -22.34 -17.52 10.18
N MET A 39 -23.19 -17.87 9.21
CA MET A 39 -22.80 -17.90 7.80
C MET A 39 -22.81 -16.49 7.26
N SER A 40 -21.69 -16.08 6.65
CA SER A 40 -21.59 -14.83 5.93
C SER A 40 -21.97 -15.00 4.46
N ASN A 41 -22.30 -13.91 3.76
CA ASN A 41 -22.52 -13.95 2.31
C ASN A 41 -21.32 -14.55 1.56
N ARG A 42 -20.11 -14.36 2.07
CA ARG A 42 -18.86 -14.89 1.48
C ARG A 42 -18.77 -16.42 1.56
N ASP A 43 -19.36 -17.03 2.59
CA ASP A 43 -19.43 -18.50 2.69
C ASP A 43 -20.35 -19.11 1.65
N TRP A 44 -21.39 -18.37 1.22
CA TRP A 44 -22.33 -18.80 0.20
C TRP A 44 -21.88 -18.44 -1.21
N TRP A 45 -21.34 -17.24 -1.39
CA TRP A 45 -20.90 -16.67 -2.68
C TRP A 45 -19.51 -16.04 -2.53
N PRO A 46 -18.44 -16.84 -2.58
CA PRO A 46 -17.09 -16.36 -2.30
C PRO A 46 -16.58 -15.33 -3.33
N ASN A 47 -17.17 -15.30 -4.53
CA ASN A 47 -16.78 -14.41 -5.63
C ASN A 47 -17.61 -13.12 -5.71
N GLN A 48 -18.33 -12.75 -4.65
CA GLN A 48 -19.00 -11.46 -4.62
C GLN A 48 -18.03 -10.31 -4.33
N LEU A 49 -18.41 -9.09 -4.78
CA LEU A 49 -17.66 -7.87 -4.52
C LEU A 49 -17.34 -7.72 -3.03
N LYS A 50 -16.10 -7.39 -2.75
CA LYS A 50 -15.59 -7.14 -1.38
C LYS A 50 -15.87 -5.70 -0.95
N LEU A 51 -17.12 -5.31 -0.77
CA LEU A 51 -17.49 -3.96 -0.32
C LEU A 51 -17.05 -3.63 1.12
N ASN A 52 -16.71 -4.64 1.90
CA ASN A 52 -16.19 -4.45 3.26
C ASN A 52 -14.90 -3.62 3.30
N ILE A 53 -14.07 -3.64 2.26
CA ILE A 53 -12.85 -2.82 2.22
C ILE A 53 -13.14 -1.32 2.19
N LEU A 54 -14.33 -0.90 1.75
CA LEU A 54 -14.78 0.50 1.77
C LEU A 54 -15.23 0.95 3.17
N ARG A 55 -15.20 0.05 4.16
CA ARG A 55 -15.54 0.31 5.57
C ARG A 55 -14.32 0.18 6.48
N GLN A 56 -13.18 -0.21 5.95
CA GLN A 56 -11.94 -0.32 6.71
C GLN A 56 -11.58 1.03 7.34
N HIS A 57 -10.98 0.96 8.51
CA HIS A 57 -10.53 2.13 9.27
C HIS A 57 -11.67 3.14 9.57
N SER A 58 -12.88 2.61 9.79
CA SER A 58 -14.02 3.41 10.19
C SER A 58 -13.73 4.16 11.50
N SER A 59 -14.14 5.42 11.59
CA SER A 59 -14.06 6.19 12.83
C SER A 59 -14.89 5.59 13.98
N LEU A 60 -15.76 4.62 13.71
CA LEU A 60 -16.53 3.88 14.72
C LEU A 60 -15.71 2.77 15.39
N SER A 61 -14.68 2.25 14.69
CA SER A 61 -13.76 1.24 15.22
C SER A 61 -12.44 1.84 15.73
N ASP A 62 -12.25 3.16 15.62
CA ASP A 62 -11.08 3.85 16.11
C ASP A 62 -11.18 4.12 17.63
N PRO A 63 -10.35 3.47 18.48
CA PRO A 63 -10.39 3.65 19.92
C PRO A 63 -9.92 5.02 20.39
N MET A 64 -9.24 5.79 19.51
CA MET A 64 -8.77 7.13 19.84
C MET A 64 -9.86 8.20 19.72
N GLY A 65 -10.93 7.89 18.96
CA GLY A 65 -12.07 8.77 18.75
C GLY A 65 -11.85 9.86 17.72
N LYS A 66 -12.96 10.44 17.25
CA LYS A 66 -12.99 11.37 16.08
C LYS A 66 -12.20 12.66 16.24
N SER A 67 -11.95 13.11 17.47
CA SER A 67 -11.23 14.35 17.76
C SER A 67 -9.70 14.16 17.88
N PHE A 68 -9.25 12.91 17.83
CA PHE A 68 -7.82 12.61 17.93
C PHE A 68 -7.10 12.99 16.63
N ASN A 69 -6.03 13.77 16.76
CA ASN A 69 -5.14 14.14 15.67
C ASN A 69 -3.71 13.72 16.04
N TYR A 70 -3.22 12.68 15.39
CA TYR A 70 -1.90 12.12 15.68
C TYR A 70 -0.77 13.14 15.38
N ALA A 71 -0.89 13.94 14.31
CA ALA A 71 0.11 14.93 13.97
C ALA A 71 0.28 15.97 15.07
N GLU A 72 -0.82 16.43 15.68
CA GLU A 72 -0.78 17.37 16.79
C GLU A 72 -0.20 16.73 18.07
N GLU A 73 -0.52 15.48 18.35
CA GLU A 73 0.07 14.75 19.48
C GLU A 73 1.57 14.55 19.28
N PHE A 74 2.01 14.14 18.08
CA PHE A 74 3.42 13.95 17.77
C PHE A 74 4.25 15.23 17.94
N LYS A 75 3.71 16.40 17.59
CA LYS A 75 4.38 17.69 17.80
C LYS A 75 4.71 17.97 19.28
N THR A 76 4.01 17.33 20.20
CA THR A 76 4.25 17.44 21.65
C THR A 76 5.30 16.44 22.17
N LEU A 77 5.84 15.57 21.30
CA LEU A 77 6.79 14.54 21.66
C LEU A 77 8.19 15.12 21.83
N ASP A 78 8.85 14.78 22.94
CA ASP A 78 10.30 14.93 23.07
C ASP A 78 11.01 13.77 22.36
N LEU A 79 11.32 13.97 21.08
CA LEU A 79 11.95 12.95 20.24
C LEU A 79 13.33 12.53 20.78
N ALA A 80 14.09 13.47 21.36
CA ALA A 80 15.40 13.19 21.92
C ALA A 80 15.30 12.25 23.15
N ALA A 81 14.29 12.45 23.99
CA ALA A 81 14.03 11.55 25.12
C ALA A 81 13.61 10.15 24.66
N VAL A 82 12.79 10.03 23.63
CA VAL A 82 12.43 8.72 23.04
C VAL A 82 13.68 8.03 22.49
N LYS A 83 14.48 8.71 21.69
CA LYS A 83 15.74 8.16 21.14
C LYS A 83 16.67 7.70 22.25
N LYS A 84 16.79 8.48 23.32
CA LYS A 84 17.60 8.08 24.49
C LYS A 84 17.12 6.75 25.08
N ASP A 85 15.82 6.60 25.33
CA ASP A 85 15.28 5.37 25.88
C ASP A 85 15.50 4.17 24.92
N ILE A 86 15.39 4.40 23.60
CA ILE A 86 15.68 3.39 22.60
C ILE A 86 17.18 3.01 22.61
N PHE A 87 18.09 3.99 22.68
CA PHE A 87 19.52 3.74 22.78
C PHE A 87 19.87 2.95 24.06
N ASP A 88 19.26 3.29 25.19
CA ASP A 88 19.46 2.55 26.45
C ASP A 88 18.98 1.09 26.31
N LEU A 89 17.87 0.86 25.57
CA LEU A 89 17.38 -0.49 25.32
C LEU A 89 18.32 -1.33 24.43
N MET A 90 19.03 -0.70 23.47
CA MET A 90 19.89 -1.43 22.52
C MET A 90 20.88 -2.39 23.20
N THR A 91 21.42 -2.00 24.36
CA THR A 91 22.42 -2.77 25.08
C THR A 91 21.92 -3.35 26.42
N THR A 92 20.63 -3.19 26.73
CA THR A 92 19.99 -3.73 27.94
C THR A 92 19.40 -5.11 27.65
N SER A 93 20.27 -6.11 27.51
CA SER A 93 19.88 -7.48 27.19
C SER A 93 18.95 -8.09 28.24
N GLN A 94 17.83 -8.67 27.78
CA GLN A 94 16.82 -9.31 28.63
C GLN A 94 17.07 -10.83 28.73
N ALA A 95 16.96 -11.41 29.91
CA ALA A 95 17.18 -12.84 30.11
C ALA A 95 16.20 -13.73 29.34
N TRP A 96 14.96 -13.25 29.11
CA TRP A 96 13.95 -14.00 28.38
C TRP A 96 14.15 -13.96 26.84
N TRP A 97 14.92 -12.99 26.31
CA TRP A 97 15.33 -12.85 24.94
C TRP A 97 16.69 -12.16 24.86
N PRO A 98 17.80 -12.89 25.04
CA PRO A 98 19.14 -12.30 25.07
C PRO A 98 19.52 -11.67 23.71
N ALA A 99 20.20 -10.51 23.79
CA ALA A 99 20.68 -9.81 22.61
C ALA A 99 21.90 -10.51 22.00
N ASP A 100 21.88 -10.76 20.70
CA ASP A 100 23.05 -11.23 19.95
C ASP A 100 24.17 -10.19 20.03
N TYR A 101 25.39 -10.63 20.26
CA TYR A 101 26.56 -9.73 20.42
C TYR A 101 26.39 -8.65 21.50
N GLY A 102 25.41 -8.82 22.40
CA GLY A 102 25.05 -7.86 23.43
C GLY A 102 24.33 -6.62 22.93
N HIS A 103 23.75 -6.65 21.72
CA HIS A 103 23.13 -5.49 21.08
C HIS A 103 21.87 -5.85 20.27
N TYR A 104 20.72 -5.28 20.60
CA TYR A 104 19.46 -5.52 19.88
C TYR A 104 19.36 -4.84 18.50
N GLY A 105 20.30 -3.98 18.12
CA GLY A 105 20.26 -3.21 16.89
C GLY A 105 19.92 -4.04 15.65
N PRO A 106 20.63 -5.15 15.36
CA PRO A 106 20.31 -5.97 14.19
C PRO A 106 18.88 -6.51 14.20
N PHE A 107 18.37 -6.89 15.35
CA PHE A 107 17.00 -7.36 15.54
C PHE A 107 15.96 -6.26 15.24
N PHE A 108 16.23 -5.03 15.68
CA PHE A 108 15.36 -3.89 15.42
C PHE A 108 15.47 -3.35 13.99
N ILE A 109 16.65 -3.44 13.34
CA ILE A 109 16.78 -3.17 11.91
C ILE A 109 15.86 -4.12 11.12
N ARG A 110 15.90 -5.42 11.42
CA ARG A 110 15.04 -6.42 10.79
C ARG A 110 13.56 -6.10 11.02
N MET A 111 13.15 -5.72 12.23
CA MET A 111 11.76 -5.32 12.52
C MET A 111 11.32 -4.12 11.66
N ALA A 112 12.12 -3.06 11.58
CA ALA A 112 11.80 -1.88 10.80
C ALA A 112 11.78 -2.18 9.30
N TRP A 113 12.75 -2.95 8.81
CA TRP A 113 12.78 -3.41 7.43
C TRP A 113 11.53 -4.20 7.07
N HIS A 114 11.15 -5.19 7.88
CA HIS A 114 9.97 -6.03 7.65
C HIS A 114 8.64 -5.29 7.83
N SER A 115 8.64 -4.18 8.55
CA SER A 115 7.51 -3.25 8.58
C SER A 115 7.37 -2.49 7.25
N ALA A 116 8.49 -2.02 6.69
CA ALA A 116 8.53 -1.18 5.50
C ALA A 116 8.56 -1.98 4.17
N GLY A 117 9.20 -3.14 4.15
CA GLY A 117 9.45 -3.95 2.96
C GLY A 117 8.21 -4.62 2.36
N THR A 118 7.04 -4.48 2.99
CA THR A 118 5.75 -4.92 2.46
C THR A 118 5.16 -3.95 1.42
N TYR A 119 5.76 -2.77 1.22
CA TYR A 119 5.29 -1.79 0.25
C TYR A 119 5.36 -2.33 -1.18
N ARG A 120 4.32 -2.03 -1.97
CA ARG A 120 4.27 -2.33 -3.39
C ARG A 120 3.92 -1.07 -4.20
N ILE A 121 4.76 -0.73 -5.18
CA ILE A 121 4.62 0.50 -5.95
C ILE A 121 3.36 0.50 -6.84
N ALA A 122 2.89 -0.67 -7.27
CA ALA A 122 1.78 -0.79 -8.23
C ALA A 122 0.49 -0.13 -7.72
N ASP A 123 0.17 -0.24 -6.43
CA ASP A 123 -1.02 0.36 -5.82
C ASP A 123 -0.74 1.11 -4.50
N GLY A 124 0.54 1.19 -4.10
CA GLY A 124 0.96 1.92 -2.90
C GLY A 124 0.60 1.27 -1.57
N ARG A 125 0.03 0.06 -1.58
CA ARG A 125 -0.33 -0.66 -0.36
C ARG A 125 0.88 -1.30 0.31
N GLY A 126 0.71 -1.77 1.54
CA GLY A 126 1.80 -2.24 2.38
C GLY A 126 2.60 -1.08 2.97
N GLY A 127 3.86 -1.34 3.36
CA GLY A 127 4.75 -0.34 3.95
C GLY A 127 4.57 -0.12 5.44
N ALA A 128 5.31 0.86 5.96
CA ALA A 128 5.40 1.14 7.38
C ALA A 128 4.31 2.10 7.89
N GLY A 129 3.55 2.74 6.99
CA GLY A 129 2.72 3.91 7.26
C GLY A 129 1.60 3.72 8.29
N PHE A 130 1.21 2.47 8.59
CA PHE A 130 0.05 2.17 9.41
C PHE A 130 0.34 1.21 10.57
N GLY A 131 1.56 0.73 10.72
CA GLY A 131 1.95 -0.21 11.79
C GLY A 131 1.29 -1.58 11.69
N THR A 132 0.99 -2.04 10.48
CA THR A 132 0.24 -3.28 10.20
C THR A 132 0.98 -4.57 10.55
N GLN A 133 2.31 -4.53 10.78
CA GLN A 133 3.07 -5.68 11.27
C GLN A 133 2.54 -6.25 12.60
N ARG A 134 1.72 -5.51 13.33
CA ARG A 134 1.07 -5.95 14.58
C ARG A 134 -0.06 -6.95 14.35
N PHE A 135 -0.63 -7.02 13.15
CA PHE A 135 -1.84 -7.76 12.84
C PHE A 135 -1.53 -9.03 12.01
N ALA A 136 -2.39 -10.04 12.20
CA ALA A 136 -2.42 -11.16 11.26
C ALA A 136 -2.89 -10.66 9.87
N PRO A 137 -2.40 -11.25 8.76
CA PRO A 137 -1.45 -12.36 8.70
C PRO A 137 0.03 -11.95 8.87
N LEU A 138 0.36 -10.64 8.74
CA LEU A 138 1.73 -10.15 8.72
C LEU A 138 2.54 -10.56 9.96
N ASN A 139 1.95 -10.45 11.16
CA ASN A 139 2.62 -10.84 12.39
C ASN A 139 2.94 -12.33 12.48
N SER A 140 2.35 -13.14 11.61
CA SER A 140 2.39 -14.62 11.65
C SER A 140 3.09 -15.22 10.43
N TRP A 141 3.56 -14.41 9.50
CA TRP A 141 4.33 -14.93 8.37
C TRP A 141 5.67 -15.53 8.81
N PRO A 142 6.12 -16.63 8.16
CA PRO A 142 7.41 -17.26 8.50
C PRO A 142 8.58 -16.29 8.49
N ASP A 143 8.59 -15.36 7.55
CA ASP A 143 9.65 -14.36 7.41
C ASP A 143 9.67 -13.32 8.56
N ASN A 144 8.57 -13.19 9.28
CA ASN A 144 8.45 -12.37 10.49
C ASN A 144 8.70 -13.14 11.79
N ALA A 145 9.25 -14.37 11.71
CA ALA A 145 9.53 -15.19 12.88
C ALA A 145 10.30 -14.41 13.95
N ASN A 146 9.81 -14.49 15.19
CA ASN A 146 10.36 -13.84 16.38
C ASN A 146 10.23 -12.29 16.44
N LEU A 147 9.71 -11.59 15.44
CA LEU A 147 9.52 -10.13 15.52
C LEU A 147 8.43 -9.68 16.51
N ASP A 148 7.57 -10.59 16.95
CA ASP A 148 6.69 -10.41 18.11
C ASP A 148 7.50 -10.08 19.40
N LYS A 149 8.67 -10.69 19.60
CA LYS A 149 9.59 -10.39 20.69
C LYS A 149 10.22 -9.01 20.56
N ALA A 150 10.54 -8.57 19.33
CA ALA A 150 11.04 -7.21 19.10
C ALA A 150 10.01 -6.15 19.53
N ARG A 151 8.74 -6.33 19.17
CA ARG A 151 7.66 -5.45 19.61
C ARG A 151 7.44 -5.51 21.12
N LEU A 152 7.56 -6.69 21.72
CA LEU A 152 7.45 -6.83 23.18
C LEU A 152 8.57 -6.09 23.92
N LEU A 153 9.81 -6.12 23.42
CA LEU A 153 10.93 -5.33 23.95
C LEU A 153 10.67 -3.82 23.92
N LEU A 154 9.92 -3.34 22.92
CA LEU A 154 9.56 -1.91 22.78
C LEU A 154 8.36 -1.49 23.63
N TRP A 155 7.59 -2.44 24.16
CA TRP A 155 6.37 -2.11 24.91
C TRP A 155 6.58 -1.11 26.05
N PRO A 156 7.62 -1.21 26.89
CA PRO A 156 7.85 -0.22 27.96
C PRO A 156 8.03 1.20 27.44
N ILE A 157 8.65 1.38 26.27
CA ILE A 157 8.82 2.69 25.62
C ILE A 157 7.48 3.17 25.07
N LYS A 158 6.75 2.31 24.34
CA LYS A 158 5.39 2.63 23.85
C LYS A 158 4.46 3.01 24.99
N GLN A 159 4.50 2.29 26.10
CA GLN A 159 3.70 2.57 27.30
C GLN A 159 4.04 3.95 27.91
N LYS A 160 5.33 4.29 27.97
CA LYS A 160 5.81 5.56 28.52
C LYS A 160 5.34 6.77 27.73
N TYR A 161 5.41 6.71 26.40
CA TYR A 161 5.09 7.83 25.53
C TYR A 161 3.64 7.81 25.00
N GLY A 162 2.94 6.68 25.11
CA GLY A 162 1.52 6.53 24.87
C GLY A 162 1.10 6.99 23.47
N LYS A 163 0.12 7.89 23.41
CA LYS A 163 -0.47 8.39 22.16
C LYS A 163 0.42 9.36 21.38
N LYS A 164 1.50 9.86 21.98
CA LYS A 164 2.41 10.80 21.34
C LYS A 164 3.30 10.17 20.28
N ILE A 165 3.48 8.85 20.32
CA ILE A 165 4.16 8.09 19.28
C ILE A 165 3.33 6.87 18.90
N SER A 166 3.04 6.70 17.62
CA SER A 166 2.39 5.51 17.07
C SER A 166 3.33 4.30 17.13
N TRP A 167 2.80 3.09 17.01
CA TRP A 167 3.62 1.91 16.75
C TRP A 167 4.34 1.99 15.41
N ALA A 168 3.67 2.55 14.40
CA ALA A 168 4.26 2.75 13.07
C ALA A 168 5.54 3.60 13.15
N ASP A 169 5.46 4.78 13.78
CA ASP A 169 6.63 5.66 13.95
C ASP A 169 7.67 5.05 14.90
N LEU A 170 7.26 4.39 15.99
CA LEU A 170 8.18 3.80 16.95
C LEU A 170 9.04 2.69 16.33
N MET A 171 8.44 1.81 15.50
CA MET A 171 9.18 0.73 14.85
C MET A 171 10.24 1.28 13.89
N ILE A 172 9.91 2.30 13.11
CA ILE A 172 10.85 2.92 12.17
C ILE A 172 11.93 3.73 12.88
N LEU A 173 11.54 4.54 13.87
CA LEU A 173 12.50 5.29 14.68
C LEU A 173 13.50 4.36 15.38
N THR A 174 13.02 3.20 15.86
CA THR A 174 13.88 2.20 16.49
C THR A 174 14.89 1.61 15.50
N GLY A 175 14.49 1.36 14.25
CA GLY A 175 15.42 0.96 13.19
C GLY A 175 16.51 2.02 12.92
N ASN A 176 16.15 3.30 12.88
CA ASN A 176 17.13 4.39 12.74
C ASN A 176 18.07 4.45 13.94
N CYS A 177 17.54 4.44 15.17
CA CYS A 177 18.37 4.42 16.38
C CYS A 177 19.32 3.22 16.41
N ALA A 178 18.87 2.06 15.91
CA ALA A 178 19.72 0.87 15.81
C ALA A 178 20.92 1.12 14.89
N LEU A 179 20.70 1.64 13.69
CA LEU A 179 21.77 2.00 12.75
C LEU A 179 22.73 3.02 13.36
N GLU A 180 22.20 4.08 13.96
CA GLU A 180 23.00 5.14 14.58
C GLU A 180 23.83 4.63 15.75
N SER A 181 23.27 3.77 16.62
CA SER A 181 23.96 3.18 17.76
C SER A 181 25.12 2.26 17.36
N MET A 182 25.06 1.71 16.16
CA MET A 182 26.10 0.87 15.56
C MET A 182 27.05 1.65 14.63
N GLY A 183 26.93 2.98 14.58
CA GLY A 183 27.90 3.87 13.95
C GLY A 183 27.59 4.31 12.52
N LEU A 184 26.42 4.01 11.97
CA LEU A 184 25.97 4.58 10.69
C LEU A 184 25.22 5.88 10.94
N LYS A 185 25.57 6.93 10.19
CA LYS A 185 24.76 8.15 10.15
C LYS A 185 23.58 7.95 9.20
N THR A 186 22.35 7.97 9.73
CA THR A 186 21.14 7.89 8.92
C THR A 186 20.90 9.18 8.14
N PHE A 187 20.15 9.09 7.02
CA PHE A 187 19.80 10.27 6.22
C PHE A 187 18.81 11.18 6.95
N GLY A 188 17.96 10.63 7.81
CA GLY A 188 17.04 11.35 8.65
C GLY A 188 15.84 10.50 9.09
N PHE A 189 14.88 11.17 9.74
CA PHE A 189 13.61 10.58 10.18
C PHE A 189 12.48 11.59 10.08
N GLY A 190 11.38 11.18 9.47
CA GLY A 190 10.11 11.88 9.52
C GLY A 190 9.08 11.02 10.25
N GLY A 191 8.47 11.58 11.32
CA GLY A 191 7.29 11.00 11.94
C GLY A 191 6.01 11.40 11.20
N GLY A 192 4.85 10.98 11.71
CA GLY A 192 3.53 11.30 11.15
C GLY A 192 2.75 10.09 10.64
N ARG A 193 3.24 8.87 10.88
CA ARG A 193 2.54 7.62 10.57
C ARG A 193 1.51 7.34 11.67
N ALA A 194 0.23 7.48 11.35
CA ALA A 194 -0.84 7.16 12.29
C ALA A 194 -1.11 5.65 12.32
N ASP A 195 -1.30 5.10 13.51
CA ASP A 195 -1.70 3.70 13.66
C ASP A 195 -3.10 3.42 13.13
N VAL A 196 -3.31 2.22 12.59
CA VAL A 196 -4.64 1.63 12.35
C VAL A 196 -4.94 0.56 13.38
N TRP A 197 -6.21 0.15 13.49
CA TRP A 197 -6.71 -0.72 14.56
C TRP A 197 -7.26 -2.05 14.05
N GLU A 198 -7.08 -2.31 12.77
CA GLU A 198 -7.48 -3.55 12.08
C GLU A 198 -6.49 -3.87 10.96
N PRO A 199 -6.39 -5.16 10.55
CA PRO A 199 -5.52 -5.55 9.45
C PRO A 199 -5.98 -4.94 8.13
N ALA A 200 -5.05 -4.66 7.23
CA ALA A 200 -5.37 -4.30 5.86
C ALA A 200 -5.94 -5.51 5.11
N GLU A 201 -6.94 -5.28 4.26
CA GLU A 201 -7.48 -6.28 3.36
C GLU A 201 -7.29 -5.84 1.90
N ASP A 202 -7.02 -6.81 1.03
CA ASP A 202 -6.98 -6.60 -0.41
C ASP A 202 -8.27 -7.09 -1.07
N ILE A 203 -8.55 -6.58 -2.28
CA ILE A 203 -9.86 -6.74 -2.89
C ILE A 203 -10.10 -8.11 -3.55
N TYR A 204 -9.11 -8.67 -4.25
CA TYR A 204 -9.33 -9.84 -5.13
C TYR A 204 -8.20 -10.88 -5.11
N TRP A 205 -7.38 -10.85 -4.09
CA TRP A 205 -6.33 -11.84 -3.92
C TRP A 205 -6.93 -13.15 -3.42
N GLY A 206 -6.41 -14.27 -3.89
CA GLY A 206 -6.76 -15.59 -3.40
C GLY A 206 -6.32 -15.83 -1.95
N ALA A 207 -6.33 -17.07 -1.52
CA ALA A 207 -5.79 -17.43 -0.21
C ALA A 207 -4.27 -17.27 -0.20
N GLU A 208 -3.69 -16.66 0.85
CA GLU A 208 -2.23 -16.47 0.98
C GLU A 208 -1.47 -17.81 0.90
N THR A 209 -2.07 -18.91 1.34
CA THR A 209 -1.51 -20.26 1.23
C THR A 209 -1.22 -20.70 -0.20
N GLU A 210 -1.85 -20.09 -1.18
CA GLU A 210 -1.61 -20.37 -2.60
C GLU A 210 -0.40 -19.61 -3.15
N TRP A 211 0.03 -18.56 -2.48
CA TRP A 211 1.12 -17.66 -2.94
C TRP A 211 2.41 -17.77 -2.12
N LEU A 212 2.40 -18.54 -1.06
CA LEU A 212 3.58 -18.70 -0.21
C LEU A 212 4.76 -19.29 -1.00
N GLY A 213 5.92 -18.71 -0.79
CA GLY A 213 7.17 -19.15 -1.40
C GLY A 213 7.15 -19.03 -2.94
N ASP A 214 7.67 -20.04 -3.59
CA ASP A 214 7.86 -20.04 -5.04
C ASP A 214 6.56 -20.26 -5.85
N LYS A 215 5.46 -20.60 -5.21
CA LYS A 215 4.13 -20.74 -5.87
C LYS A 215 3.61 -19.43 -6.46
N ARG A 216 4.12 -18.30 -6.00
CA ARG A 216 3.78 -16.94 -6.48
C ARG A 216 4.19 -16.67 -7.93
N TYR A 217 5.16 -17.39 -8.44
CA TYR A 217 5.68 -17.20 -9.79
C TYR A 217 4.93 -18.07 -10.81
N THR A 218 4.69 -17.49 -11.99
CA THR A 218 4.13 -18.18 -13.15
C THR A 218 5.14 -18.20 -14.30
N GLY A 219 4.94 -19.08 -15.29
CA GLY A 219 5.80 -19.13 -16.48
C GLY A 219 7.29 -19.23 -16.16
N ASP A 220 8.09 -18.34 -16.74
CA ASP A 220 9.52 -18.22 -16.51
C ASP A 220 9.82 -17.26 -15.33
N ARG A 221 9.21 -17.53 -14.18
CA ARG A 221 9.27 -16.74 -12.95
C ARG A 221 8.71 -15.31 -13.13
N GLU A 222 7.59 -15.22 -13.80
CA GLU A 222 6.82 -13.98 -13.87
C GLU A 222 5.97 -13.82 -12.62
N LEU A 223 5.90 -12.59 -12.10
CA LEU A 223 5.09 -12.24 -10.95
C LEU A 223 3.95 -11.32 -11.39
N GLU A 224 2.71 -11.72 -11.10
CA GLU A 224 1.52 -10.94 -11.47
C GLU A 224 1.47 -9.60 -10.72
N ASN A 225 1.04 -8.54 -11.41
CA ASN A 225 0.74 -7.27 -10.77
C ASN A 225 -0.66 -7.31 -10.12
N PRO A 226 -0.83 -6.71 -8.94
CA PRO A 226 0.14 -5.93 -8.16
C PRO A 226 0.82 -6.74 -7.05
N LEU A 227 0.94 -8.06 -7.16
CA LEU A 227 1.55 -8.90 -6.13
C LEU A 227 2.87 -8.31 -5.62
N GLY A 228 3.05 -8.34 -4.33
CA GLY A 228 4.21 -7.87 -3.62
C GLY A 228 4.46 -8.72 -2.39
N ALA A 229 5.43 -8.36 -1.54
CA ALA A 229 5.80 -9.14 -0.36
C ALA A 229 4.62 -9.40 0.57
N VAL A 230 3.68 -8.47 0.68
CA VAL A 230 2.50 -8.58 1.55
C VAL A 230 1.61 -9.79 1.20
N GLN A 231 1.53 -10.20 -0.06
CA GLN A 231 0.76 -11.36 -0.49
C GLN A 231 1.59 -12.63 -0.56
N MET A 232 2.91 -12.50 -0.47
CA MET A 232 3.82 -13.63 -0.73
C MET A 232 4.31 -14.31 0.54
N GLY A 233 4.05 -13.74 1.72
CA GLY A 233 4.55 -14.24 2.98
C GLY A 233 6.07 -14.16 3.18
N LEU A 234 6.78 -13.58 2.22
CA LEU A 234 8.21 -13.32 2.24
C LEU A 234 8.47 -11.85 1.93
N ILE A 235 9.26 -11.19 2.76
CA ILE A 235 9.63 -9.77 2.56
C ILE A 235 10.65 -9.64 1.43
N TYR A 236 11.38 -10.71 1.14
CA TYR A 236 12.42 -10.77 0.11
C TYR A 236 12.16 -11.91 -0.86
N VAL A 237 13.24 -12.53 -1.29
CA VAL A 237 13.27 -13.75 -2.09
C VAL A 237 13.79 -14.91 -1.26
N ASN A 238 13.61 -16.14 -1.76
CA ASN A 238 14.15 -17.31 -1.08
C ASN A 238 15.69 -17.23 -0.96
N PRO A 239 16.23 -17.15 0.27
CA PRO A 239 17.69 -16.99 0.48
C PRO A 239 18.50 -18.20 0.06
N GLU A 240 17.87 -19.37 -0.09
CA GLU A 240 18.51 -20.59 -0.62
C GLU A 240 18.56 -20.60 -2.15
N GLY A 241 17.90 -19.65 -2.82
CA GLY A 241 17.75 -19.60 -4.27
C GLY A 241 16.34 -19.99 -4.74
N PRO A 242 16.02 -19.77 -6.04
CA PRO A 242 14.72 -20.08 -6.62
C PRO A 242 14.30 -21.55 -6.40
N ASN A 243 13.13 -21.77 -5.80
CA ASN A 243 12.64 -23.11 -5.42
C ASN A 243 13.59 -23.88 -4.47
N GLY A 244 14.40 -23.19 -3.67
CA GLY A 244 15.43 -23.79 -2.82
C GLY A 244 16.64 -24.33 -3.61
N ASN A 245 16.77 -23.99 -4.90
CA ASN A 245 17.93 -24.33 -5.71
C ASN A 245 19.00 -23.26 -5.56
N PRO A 246 20.22 -23.58 -5.10
CA PRO A 246 21.26 -22.61 -4.80
C PRO A 246 21.98 -22.06 -6.04
N ASP A 247 21.24 -21.40 -6.93
CA ASP A 247 21.74 -20.74 -8.13
C ASP A 247 21.76 -19.21 -7.92
N PRO A 248 22.95 -18.59 -7.74
CA PRO A 248 23.05 -17.15 -7.50
C PRO A 248 22.57 -16.28 -8.66
N VAL A 249 22.80 -16.69 -9.90
CA VAL A 249 22.40 -15.89 -11.08
C VAL A 249 20.89 -15.91 -11.26
N ALA A 250 20.26 -17.05 -11.04
CA ALA A 250 18.79 -17.16 -11.03
C ALA A 250 18.19 -16.35 -9.86
N SER A 251 18.84 -16.35 -8.68
CA SER A 251 18.41 -15.53 -7.54
C SER A 251 18.43 -14.02 -7.84
N ALA A 252 19.40 -13.54 -8.61
CA ALA A 252 19.48 -12.12 -8.97
C ALA A 252 18.24 -11.62 -9.73
N LYS A 253 17.63 -12.49 -10.56
CA LYS A 253 16.39 -12.17 -11.27
C LYS A 253 15.22 -11.93 -10.29
N ASP A 254 15.05 -12.83 -9.32
CA ASP A 254 14.01 -12.71 -8.30
C ASP A 254 14.24 -11.49 -7.39
N ILE A 255 15.49 -11.23 -7.01
CA ILE A 255 15.87 -10.05 -6.22
C ILE A 255 15.46 -8.77 -6.96
N ARG A 256 15.84 -8.64 -8.22
CA ARG A 256 15.55 -7.44 -9.04
C ARG A 256 14.05 -7.22 -9.16
N GLU A 257 13.28 -8.26 -9.46
CA GLU A 257 11.82 -8.16 -9.57
C GLU A 257 11.18 -7.74 -8.24
N THR A 258 11.58 -8.36 -7.14
CA THR A 258 11.02 -8.07 -5.80
C THR A 258 11.35 -6.65 -5.35
N PHE A 259 12.61 -6.22 -5.48
CA PHE A 259 13.03 -4.88 -5.06
C PHE A 259 12.46 -3.78 -5.96
N LYS A 260 12.33 -4.03 -7.28
CA LYS A 260 11.64 -3.12 -8.19
C LYS A 260 10.19 -2.88 -7.77
N ARG A 261 9.48 -3.91 -7.30
CA ARG A 261 8.13 -3.76 -6.75
C ARG A 261 8.07 -2.96 -5.47
N MET A 262 9.16 -2.91 -4.72
CA MET A 262 9.35 -2.02 -3.59
C MET A 262 9.84 -0.62 -3.99
N ALA A 263 9.86 -0.28 -5.28
CA ALA A 263 10.36 0.98 -5.86
C ALA A 263 11.88 1.20 -5.71
N MET A 264 12.68 0.12 -5.60
CA MET A 264 14.13 0.20 -5.54
C MET A 264 14.75 -0.12 -6.91
N ASP A 265 15.74 0.66 -7.31
CA ASP A 265 16.60 0.35 -8.44
C ASP A 265 17.74 -0.62 -8.05
N ASP A 266 18.59 -0.99 -9.00
CA ASP A 266 19.67 -1.94 -8.76
C ASP A 266 20.74 -1.39 -7.80
N TYR A 267 21.02 -0.07 -7.83
CA TYR A 267 21.97 0.58 -6.94
C TYR A 267 21.46 0.60 -5.49
N GLU A 268 20.21 1.00 -5.29
CA GLU A 268 19.51 0.97 -4.00
C GLU A 268 19.39 -0.46 -3.46
N THR A 269 19.13 -1.43 -4.34
CA THR A 269 19.00 -2.86 -4.00
C THR A 269 20.29 -3.42 -3.43
N VAL A 270 21.42 -3.22 -4.12
CA VAL A 270 22.75 -3.66 -3.63
C VAL A 270 23.09 -2.97 -2.32
N ALA A 271 22.86 -1.65 -2.22
CA ALA A 271 23.12 -0.89 -1.00
C ALA A 271 22.30 -1.45 0.18
N LEU A 272 21.00 -1.72 -0.02
CA LEU A 272 20.11 -2.24 1.02
C LEU A 272 20.51 -3.65 1.49
N ILE A 273 20.81 -4.58 0.57
CA ILE A 273 21.18 -5.95 0.92
C ILE A 273 22.52 -5.94 1.68
N ALA A 274 23.56 -5.36 1.09
CA ALA A 274 24.88 -5.34 1.71
C ALA A 274 24.90 -4.55 3.02
N GLY A 275 24.18 -3.41 3.09
CA GLY A 275 24.07 -2.60 4.29
C GLY A 275 23.34 -3.31 5.42
N GLY A 276 22.23 -4.00 5.11
CA GLY A 276 21.49 -4.81 6.08
C GLY A 276 22.30 -5.99 6.58
N HIS A 277 22.96 -6.73 5.70
CA HIS A 277 23.79 -7.88 6.04
C HIS A 277 25.15 -7.52 6.66
N THR A 278 25.51 -6.25 6.73
CA THR A 278 26.62 -5.79 7.58
C THR A 278 26.37 -6.12 9.06
N PHE A 279 25.10 -6.22 9.48
CA PHE A 279 24.69 -6.36 10.86
C PHE A 279 24.13 -7.75 11.20
N GLY A 280 24.41 -8.21 12.43
CA GLY A 280 23.74 -9.36 13.03
C GLY A 280 24.16 -10.71 12.47
N LYS A 281 23.24 -11.63 12.60
CA LYS A 281 23.37 -13.01 12.15
C LYS A 281 22.00 -13.59 11.79
N THR A 282 22.02 -14.68 11.03
CA THR A 282 20.87 -15.58 10.85
C THR A 282 20.82 -16.62 11.97
N HIS A 283 19.65 -17.26 12.18
CA HIS A 283 19.42 -18.24 13.22
C HIS A 283 18.80 -19.51 12.64
N GLY A 284 19.54 -20.59 12.74
CA GLY A 284 19.16 -21.91 12.24
C GLY A 284 19.83 -22.99 13.08
N ALA A 285 19.75 -22.87 14.44
CA ALA A 285 20.42 -23.78 15.38
C ALA A 285 19.97 -25.24 15.24
N ALA A 286 18.73 -25.48 14.79
CA ALA A 286 18.18 -26.81 14.53
C ALA A 286 17.03 -26.75 13.54
N ASP A 287 16.55 -27.91 13.11
CA ASP A 287 15.40 -28.05 12.21
C ASP A 287 14.11 -27.48 12.86
N PRO A 288 13.50 -26.42 12.26
CA PRO A 288 12.32 -25.79 12.79
C PRO A 288 11.10 -26.71 12.86
N THR A 289 11.00 -27.72 11.98
CA THR A 289 9.84 -28.63 11.91
C THR A 289 9.66 -29.46 13.17
N HIS A 290 10.74 -29.67 13.95
CA HIS A 290 10.74 -30.45 15.18
C HIS A 290 10.71 -29.60 16.44
N HIS A 291 11.07 -28.33 16.36
CA HIS A 291 11.36 -27.51 17.53
C HIS A 291 10.58 -26.22 17.65
N VAL A 292 10.05 -25.68 16.54
CA VAL A 292 9.35 -24.41 16.52
C VAL A 292 7.85 -24.61 16.55
N GLY A 293 7.20 -24.00 17.54
CA GLY A 293 5.75 -23.99 17.69
C GLY A 293 5.05 -23.05 16.69
N ARG A 294 3.74 -22.91 16.86
CA ARG A 294 2.91 -22.12 15.96
C ARG A 294 3.29 -20.64 15.97
N GLU A 295 2.97 -19.98 14.87
CA GLU A 295 3.00 -18.54 14.67
C GLU A 295 2.04 -17.81 15.64
N PRO A 296 2.17 -16.47 15.86
CA PRO A 296 1.32 -15.71 16.78
C PRO A 296 -0.19 -15.86 16.53
N GLY A 297 -0.63 -15.92 15.27
CA GLY A 297 -2.04 -16.08 14.92
C GLY A 297 -2.60 -17.47 15.26
N GLY A 298 -1.76 -18.49 15.33
CA GLY A 298 -2.13 -19.86 15.67
C GLY A 298 -1.68 -20.32 17.09
N ALA A 299 -1.00 -19.45 17.84
CA ALA A 299 -0.54 -19.75 19.19
C ALA A 299 -1.69 -19.89 20.19
N ALA A 300 -1.45 -20.62 21.29
CA ALA A 300 -2.43 -20.79 22.35
C ALA A 300 -2.72 -19.46 23.07
N ILE A 301 -3.91 -19.33 23.64
CA ILE A 301 -4.40 -18.07 24.24
C ILE A 301 -3.49 -17.60 25.39
N GLU A 302 -2.92 -18.50 26.15
CA GLU A 302 -2.00 -18.21 27.25
C GLU A 302 -0.65 -17.65 26.81
N GLU A 303 -0.28 -17.77 25.53
CA GLU A 303 0.92 -17.18 24.96
C GLU A 303 0.72 -15.67 24.64
N LEU A 304 -0.49 -15.15 24.77
CA LEU A 304 -0.82 -13.72 24.64
C LEU A 304 -0.34 -13.09 23.33
N GLY A 305 -0.46 -13.83 22.20
CA GLY A 305 -0.05 -13.37 20.88
C GLY A 305 1.46 -13.46 20.61
N LEU A 306 2.21 -14.18 21.43
CA LEU A 306 3.59 -14.58 21.15
C LEU A 306 3.58 -15.97 20.48
N GLY A 307 4.30 -16.08 19.37
CA GLY A 307 4.40 -17.32 18.61
C GLY A 307 5.80 -17.91 18.60
N TRP A 308 5.98 -18.91 17.75
CA TRP A 308 7.27 -19.58 17.47
C TRP A 308 8.03 -20.02 18.72
N LYS A 309 7.31 -20.59 19.68
CA LYS A 309 7.91 -21.16 20.89
C LYS A 309 8.92 -22.24 20.49
N ASN A 310 10.17 -22.01 20.88
CA ASN A 310 11.27 -22.90 20.53
C ASN A 310 11.55 -23.86 21.67
N THR A 311 11.62 -25.16 21.38
CA THR A 311 11.92 -26.25 22.34
C THR A 311 13.35 -26.79 22.23
N PHE A 312 14.14 -26.25 21.28
CA PHE A 312 15.53 -26.66 21.12
C PHE A 312 16.43 -25.97 22.19
N GLY A 313 17.21 -26.74 22.91
CA GLY A 313 18.11 -26.23 23.91
C GLY A 313 17.45 -25.30 24.94
N THR A 314 17.93 -24.07 25.00
CA THR A 314 17.35 -23.02 25.87
C THR A 314 16.16 -22.30 25.26
N GLY A 315 15.88 -22.54 23.97
CA GLY A 315 14.80 -21.89 23.21
C GLY A 315 15.12 -20.48 22.72
N ASN A 316 16.26 -19.91 23.09
CA ASN A 316 16.70 -18.58 22.72
C ASN A 316 18.24 -18.50 22.68
N ALA A 317 18.81 -17.30 22.54
CA ALA A 317 20.26 -17.07 22.45
C ALA A 317 20.90 -17.93 21.33
N ALA A 318 21.93 -18.72 21.66
CA ALA A 318 22.62 -19.61 20.72
C ALA A 318 21.70 -20.70 20.12
N ASP A 319 20.59 -21.00 20.78
CA ASP A 319 19.63 -22.01 20.35
C ASP A 319 18.45 -21.43 19.56
N THR A 320 18.50 -20.14 19.18
CA THR A 320 17.43 -19.47 18.43
C THR A 320 17.25 -20.07 17.04
N ILE A 321 16.00 -20.23 16.62
CA ILE A 321 15.60 -20.65 15.28
C ILE A 321 14.69 -19.57 14.67
N THR A 322 15.04 -19.06 13.48
CA THR A 322 14.21 -18.15 12.67
C THR A 322 14.14 -18.60 11.21
N SER A 323 15.15 -18.28 10.41
CA SER A 323 15.18 -18.55 8.95
C SER A 323 15.69 -19.95 8.59
N GLY A 324 16.24 -20.69 9.52
CA GLY A 324 16.91 -21.96 9.26
C GLY A 324 18.34 -21.84 8.71
N LEU A 325 18.77 -20.65 8.32
CA LEU A 325 20.17 -20.34 7.97
C LEU A 325 20.95 -20.00 9.24
N GLU A 326 22.26 -20.27 9.28
CA GLU A 326 23.06 -20.05 10.50
C GLU A 326 24.41 -19.42 10.17
N GLY A 327 24.67 -18.23 10.76
CA GLY A 327 25.97 -17.56 10.64
C GLY A 327 25.86 -16.04 10.63
N ALA A 328 27.02 -15.38 10.59
CA ALA A 328 27.16 -13.94 10.44
C ALA A 328 28.11 -13.60 9.29
N TRP A 329 27.87 -12.46 8.66
CA TRP A 329 28.60 -12.02 7.45
C TRP A 329 29.92 -11.32 7.76
N THR A 330 30.01 -10.61 8.92
CA THR A 330 31.07 -9.62 9.19
C THR A 330 31.81 -9.91 10.50
N LYS A 331 33.01 -9.31 10.62
CA LYS A 331 33.84 -9.38 11.85
C LYS A 331 33.22 -8.59 12.99
N THR A 332 32.37 -7.62 12.69
CA THR A 332 31.79 -6.65 13.64
C THR A 332 30.28 -6.57 13.47
N PRO A 333 29.52 -7.65 13.81
CA PRO A 333 28.07 -7.72 13.51
C PRO A 333 27.20 -6.68 14.24
N ALA A 334 27.74 -5.97 15.23
CA ALA A 334 27.07 -4.88 15.94
C ALA A 334 27.71 -3.50 15.66
N LYS A 335 28.40 -3.37 14.51
CA LYS A 335 29.04 -2.10 14.11
C LYS A 335 29.05 -1.96 12.60
N TRP A 336 28.76 -0.77 12.10
CA TRP A 336 28.89 -0.43 10.67
C TRP A 336 30.33 -0.61 10.20
N SER A 337 30.52 -1.28 9.09
CA SER A 337 31.81 -1.51 8.45
C SER A 337 31.63 -1.90 6.98
N ASN A 338 32.73 -1.96 6.21
CA ASN A 338 32.74 -2.49 4.85
C ASN A 338 33.05 -4.00 4.78
N ASP A 339 33.12 -4.68 5.94
CA ASP A 339 33.48 -6.09 6.06
C ASP A 339 32.63 -7.04 5.21
N TYR A 340 31.37 -6.67 4.91
CA TYR A 340 30.52 -7.48 4.05
C TYR A 340 31.16 -7.68 2.66
N PHE A 341 31.57 -6.59 2.00
CA PHE A 341 32.22 -6.68 0.70
C PHE A 341 33.66 -7.23 0.81
N ASP A 342 34.38 -6.91 1.89
CA ASP A 342 35.69 -7.52 2.14
C ASP A 342 35.61 -9.04 2.14
N HIS A 343 34.57 -9.60 2.76
CA HIS A 343 34.37 -11.05 2.78
C HIS A 343 33.82 -11.57 1.47
N LEU A 344 32.80 -10.91 0.88
CA LEU A 344 32.20 -11.35 -0.38
C LEU A 344 33.23 -11.52 -1.50
N PHE A 345 34.15 -10.56 -1.63
CA PHE A 345 35.21 -10.58 -2.64
C PHE A 345 36.53 -11.22 -2.18
N GLY A 346 36.79 -11.24 -0.87
CA GLY A 346 38.04 -11.75 -0.30
C GLY A 346 38.13 -13.27 -0.23
N PHE A 347 37.01 -13.99 -0.37
CA PHE A 347 36.97 -15.44 -0.32
C PHE A 347 36.42 -16.04 -1.62
N GLU A 348 36.88 -17.26 -1.93
CA GLU A 348 36.17 -18.18 -2.79
C GLU A 348 35.13 -18.92 -1.95
N TRP A 349 33.95 -19.14 -2.50
CA TRP A 349 32.81 -19.68 -1.78
C TRP A 349 32.44 -21.08 -2.28
N GLU A 350 32.06 -21.97 -1.37
CA GLU A 350 31.52 -23.29 -1.67
C GLU A 350 30.20 -23.51 -0.92
N LEU A 351 29.32 -24.30 -1.54
CA LEU A 351 28.00 -24.61 -0.99
C LEU A 351 28.10 -25.52 0.21
N THR A 352 27.37 -25.22 1.25
CA THR A 352 27.23 -26.02 2.47
C THR A 352 25.79 -26.02 2.97
N LYS A 353 25.56 -26.63 4.13
CA LYS A 353 24.27 -26.61 4.83
C LYS A 353 24.40 -26.10 6.26
N SER A 354 23.38 -25.37 6.71
CA SER A 354 23.21 -24.98 8.09
C SER A 354 22.90 -26.19 8.99
N PRO A 355 22.95 -26.08 10.32
CA PRO A 355 22.46 -27.12 11.25
C PRO A 355 20.99 -27.48 11.04
N ALA A 356 20.17 -26.54 10.57
CA ALA A 356 18.78 -26.77 10.22
C ALA A 356 18.59 -27.43 8.84
N GLY A 357 19.66 -27.62 8.06
CA GLY A 357 19.64 -28.29 6.76
C GLY A 357 19.47 -27.36 5.55
N ALA A 358 19.33 -26.03 5.76
CA ALA A 358 19.19 -25.05 4.70
C ALA A 358 20.51 -24.84 3.94
N HIS A 359 20.44 -24.57 2.63
CA HIS A 359 21.60 -24.26 1.79
C HIS A 359 22.17 -22.87 2.11
N GLN A 360 23.47 -22.82 2.31
CA GLN A 360 24.23 -21.58 2.53
C GLN A 360 25.65 -21.76 1.99
N TRP A 361 26.45 -20.70 1.98
CA TRP A 361 27.80 -20.70 1.43
C TRP A 361 28.82 -20.43 2.51
N GLN A 362 29.94 -21.14 2.46
CA GLN A 362 31.09 -20.94 3.35
C GLN A 362 32.36 -20.68 2.54
N PRO A 363 33.38 -20.02 3.13
CA PRO A 363 34.67 -19.90 2.47
C PRO A 363 35.27 -21.28 2.17
N LYS A 364 35.77 -21.43 0.94
CA LYS A 364 36.37 -22.68 0.47
C LYS A 364 37.63 -23.05 1.26
N ASP A 365 37.93 -24.34 1.33
CA ASP A 365 39.11 -24.88 1.96
C ASP A 365 39.33 -24.44 3.43
N GLY A 366 38.25 -24.15 4.17
CA GLY A 366 38.31 -23.70 5.56
C GLY A 366 38.81 -22.26 5.72
N GLY A 367 38.71 -21.44 4.67
CA GLY A 367 39.03 -20.02 4.74
C GLY A 367 38.21 -19.28 5.80
N GLY A 368 38.76 -18.21 6.34
CA GLY A 368 38.04 -17.32 7.27
C GLY A 368 37.70 -17.94 8.66
N VAL A 369 38.17 -19.12 8.99
CA VAL A 369 37.97 -19.72 10.35
C VAL A 369 38.53 -18.78 11.42
N GLY A 370 37.72 -18.53 12.48
CA GLY A 370 38.10 -17.62 13.55
C GLY A 370 37.89 -16.13 13.25
N THR A 371 37.28 -15.78 12.13
CA THR A 371 37.08 -14.38 11.71
C THR A 371 35.89 -13.73 12.41
N VAL A 372 34.74 -14.40 12.47
CA VAL A 372 33.49 -13.87 13.01
C VAL A 372 33.32 -14.25 14.49
N PRO A 373 32.94 -13.32 15.38
CA PRO A 373 32.70 -13.66 16.80
C PRO A 373 31.41 -14.51 16.92
N ASP A 374 31.37 -15.35 17.97
CA ASP A 374 30.10 -15.97 18.38
C ASP A 374 29.21 -14.93 19.07
N ALA A 375 27.89 -15.07 18.88
CA ALA A 375 26.95 -14.08 19.41
C ALA A 375 26.82 -14.11 20.95
N HIS A 376 27.04 -15.26 21.58
CA HIS A 376 26.80 -15.47 23.01
C HIS A 376 27.98 -16.05 23.78
N ASP A 377 29.08 -16.44 23.12
CA ASP A 377 30.31 -16.95 23.74
C ASP A 377 31.53 -16.20 23.19
N ALA A 378 32.05 -15.27 23.98
CA ALA A 378 33.21 -14.45 23.63
C ALA A 378 34.51 -15.25 23.32
N LYS A 379 34.55 -16.53 23.67
CA LYS A 379 35.70 -17.41 23.41
C LYS A 379 35.62 -18.15 22.10
N LYS A 380 34.43 -18.20 21.50
CA LYS A 380 34.20 -18.87 20.22
C LYS A 380 34.26 -17.89 19.06
N ARG A 381 34.72 -18.38 17.94
CA ARG A 381 34.70 -17.64 16.66
C ARG A 381 34.42 -18.63 15.54
N HIS A 382 33.83 -18.11 14.47
CA HIS A 382 33.35 -18.84 13.28
C HIS A 382 34.00 -18.33 12.01
N ALA A 383 33.82 -19.04 10.92
CA ALA A 383 34.00 -18.51 9.59
C ALA A 383 32.82 -17.59 9.23
N PRO A 384 32.98 -16.62 8.35
CA PRO A 384 31.85 -15.90 7.76
C PRO A 384 31.03 -16.85 6.87
N PHE A 385 29.79 -16.46 6.58
CA PHE A 385 28.95 -17.19 5.64
C PHE A 385 28.29 -16.22 4.66
N MET A 386 27.73 -16.76 3.58
CA MET A 386 26.90 -16.01 2.62
C MET A 386 25.66 -16.82 2.28
N LEU A 387 24.58 -16.10 1.92
CA LEU A 387 23.39 -16.66 1.31
C LEU A 387 23.60 -16.85 -0.18
N THR A 388 22.77 -17.64 -0.84
CA THR A 388 22.76 -17.72 -2.31
C THR A 388 22.46 -16.33 -2.91
N THR A 389 21.59 -15.55 -2.25
CA THR A 389 21.26 -14.18 -2.62
C THR A 389 22.41 -13.18 -2.42
N ASP A 390 23.33 -13.42 -1.48
CA ASP A 390 24.56 -12.62 -1.33
C ASP A 390 25.54 -12.92 -2.45
N ILE A 391 25.74 -14.18 -2.78
CA ILE A 391 26.61 -14.59 -3.89
C ILE A 391 26.09 -14.03 -5.23
N ALA A 392 24.77 -13.81 -5.36
CA ALA A 392 24.19 -13.11 -6.51
C ALA A 392 24.80 -11.72 -6.73
N LEU A 393 25.11 -10.97 -5.66
CA LEU A 393 25.73 -9.64 -5.76
C LEU A 393 27.17 -9.68 -6.33
N LYS A 394 27.84 -10.84 -6.24
CA LYS A 394 29.17 -11.08 -6.81
C LYS A 394 29.09 -11.62 -8.24
N MET A 395 28.04 -12.37 -8.60
CA MET A 395 27.99 -13.14 -9.85
C MET A 395 27.08 -12.56 -10.93
N ASP A 396 26.07 -11.76 -10.55
CA ASP A 396 25.18 -11.12 -11.53
C ASP A 396 25.90 -9.98 -12.26
N PRO A 397 25.86 -9.90 -13.59
CA PRO A 397 26.63 -8.92 -14.37
C PRO A 397 26.19 -7.47 -14.15
N ILE A 398 25.02 -7.22 -13.58
CA ILE A 398 24.54 -5.87 -13.23
C ILE A 398 24.91 -5.53 -11.78
N TYR A 399 24.76 -6.47 -10.85
CA TYR A 399 25.07 -6.23 -9.44
C TYR A 399 26.56 -6.22 -9.13
N GLU A 400 27.36 -7.02 -9.83
CA GLU A 400 28.81 -7.12 -9.57
C GLU A 400 29.54 -5.76 -9.70
N PRO A 401 29.35 -4.97 -10.76
CA PRO A 401 29.98 -3.65 -10.86
C PRO A 401 29.59 -2.70 -9.73
N ILE A 402 28.31 -2.70 -9.31
CA ILE A 402 27.82 -1.88 -8.21
C ILE A 402 28.46 -2.32 -6.89
N SER A 403 28.51 -3.62 -6.65
CA SER A 403 29.11 -4.20 -5.44
C SER A 403 30.60 -3.91 -5.34
N LYS A 404 31.36 -3.97 -6.46
CA LYS A 404 32.76 -3.59 -6.51
C LYS A 404 32.96 -2.10 -6.26
N HIS A 405 32.10 -1.28 -6.83
CA HIS A 405 32.13 0.16 -6.61
C HIS A 405 31.96 0.49 -5.12
N PHE A 406 30.99 -0.11 -4.44
CA PHE A 406 30.78 0.07 -3.00
C PHE A 406 31.93 -0.51 -2.15
N HIS A 407 32.52 -1.61 -2.59
CA HIS A 407 33.70 -2.16 -1.94
C HIS A 407 34.89 -1.17 -1.96
N GLU A 408 35.11 -0.52 -3.10
CA GLU A 408 36.20 0.43 -3.32
C GLU A 408 35.90 1.82 -2.72
N ASN A 409 34.61 2.17 -2.51
CA ASN A 409 34.15 3.49 -2.05
C ASN A 409 33.22 3.38 -0.81
N PRO A 410 33.76 3.08 0.37
CA PRO A 410 32.94 2.83 1.59
C PRO A 410 32.08 4.00 2.05
N GLU A 411 32.51 5.25 1.78
CA GLU A 411 31.72 6.44 2.12
C GLU A 411 30.50 6.59 1.20
N GLU A 412 30.63 6.29 -0.09
CA GLU A 412 29.51 6.27 -1.02
C GLU A 412 28.54 5.15 -0.70
N PHE A 413 29.05 3.97 -0.29
CA PHE A 413 28.20 2.88 0.21
C PHE A 413 27.39 3.29 1.42
N ALA A 414 28.00 3.98 2.39
CA ALA A 414 27.30 4.45 3.58
C ALA A 414 26.19 5.47 3.24
N ASP A 415 26.46 6.42 2.32
CA ASP A 415 25.45 7.38 1.85
C ASP A 415 24.34 6.68 1.06
N ALA A 416 24.68 5.79 0.14
CA ALA A 416 23.72 5.02 -0.66
C ALA A 416 22.79 4.18 0.22
N PHE A 417 23.33 3.48 1.21
CA PHE A 417 22.53 2.72 2.16
C PHE A 417 21.65 3.62 3.02
N SER A 418 22.15 4.74 3.52
CA SER A 418 21.38 5.69 4.32
C SER A 418 20.19 6.27 3.54
N ARG A 419 20.39 6.63 2.27
CA ARG A 419 19.34 7.15 1.37
C ARG A 419 18.33 6.07 0.98
N ALA A 420 18.79 4.88 0.62
CA ALA A 420 17.92 3.76 0.29
C ALA A 420 17.10 3.29 1.51
N TRP A 421 17.68 3.29 2.71
CA TRP A 421 16.98 3.04 3.97
C TRP A 421 15.91 4.09 4.25
N PHE A 422 16.21 5.36 4.03
CA PHE A 422 15.22 6.43 4.18
C PHE A 422 14.07 6.27 3.17
N LYS A 423 14.37 5.98 1.91
CA LYS A 423 13.36 5.69 0.89
C LYS A 423 12.52 4.48 1.27
N LEU A 424 13.14 3.36 1.67
CA LEU A 424 12.45 2.15 2.12
C LEU A 424 11.40 2.45 3.20
N THR A 425 11.77 3.26 4.17
CA THR A 425 10.97 3.51 5.38
C THR A 425 10.00 4.70 5.28
N HIS A 426 10.07 5.53 4.23
CA HIS A 426 9.28 6.77 4.11
C HIS A 426 8.48 6.93 2.82
N ARG A 427 8.72 6.11 1.77
CA ARG A 427 8.08 6.30 0.46
C ARG A 427 6.55 6.13 0.47
N ASP A 428 5.99 5.49 1.48
CA ASP A 428 4.55 5.33 1.69
C ASP A 428 3.90 6.47 2.51
N MET A 429 4.67 7.50 2.85
CA MET A 429 4.18 8.64 3.61
C MET A 429 3.68 9.81 2.73
N GLY A 430 3.90 9.77 1.43
CA GLY A 430 3.58 10.85 0.51
C GLY A 430 4.60 11.99 0.54
N PRO A 431 4.19 13.23 0.19
CA PRO A 431 5.10 14.36 0.08
C PRO A 431 5.67 14.80 1.44
N ARG A 432 6.85 15.42 1.38
CA ARG A 432 7.63 15.87 2.57
C ARG A 432 6.83 16.75 3.54
N VAL A 433 5.83 17.51 3.09
CA VAL A 433 4.97 18.32 3.95
C VAL A 433 4.25 17.52 5.05
N ARG A 434 4.10 16.21 4.87
CA ARG A 434 3.51 15.31 5.86
C ARG A 434 4.48 14.83 6.95
N TYR A 435 5.80 15.06 6.77
CA TYR A 435 6.81 14.56 7.69
C TYR A 435 6.93 15.47 8.90
N LEU A 436 6.99 14.90 10.09
CA LEU A 436 7.02 15.61 11.36
C LEU A 436 8.34 15.35 12.10
N GLY A 437 8.77 16.34 12.84
CA GLY A 437 9.92 16.25 13.74
C GLY A 437 11.17 16.96 13.24
N PRO A 438 12.16 17.11 14.13
CA PRO A 438 13.35 17.91 13.86
C PRO A 438 14.41 17.22 12.98
N GLU A 439 14.26 15.91 12.73
CA GLU A 439 15.20 15.11 11.94
C GLU A 439 14.74 14.90 10.49
N VAL A 440 13.67 15.60 10.08
CA VAL A 440 13.21 15.58 8.68
C VAL A 440 14.29 16.19 7.78
N PRO A 441 14.76 15.48 6.75
CA PRO A 441 15.76 16.02 5.84
C PRO A 441 15.28 17.29 5.14
N SER A 442 16.19 18.26 4.96
CA SER A 442 15.89 19.48 4.21
C SER A 442 15.83 19.24 2.70
N GLU A 443 16.53 18.22 2.21
CA GLU A 443 16.52 17.81 0.81
C GLU A 443 15.16 17.21 0.43
N GLU A 444 14.59 17.66 -0.68
CA GLU A 444 13.40 17.06 -1.29
C GLU A 444 13.83 16.02 -2.32
N LEU A 445 13.34 14.80 -2.18
CA LEU A 445 13.68 13.70 -3.05
C LEU A 445 12.61 13.54 -4.13
N ILE A 446 13.02 13.19 -5.36
CA ILE A 446 12.12 13.15 -6.52
C ILE A 446 10.93 12.21 -6.31
N TRP A 447 11.13 11.07 -5.64
CA TRP A 447 10.09 10.09 -5.34
C TRP A 447 9.06 10.56 -4.29
N GLN A 448 9.27 11.73 -3.66
CA GLN A 448 8.30 12.37 -2.77
C GLN A 448 7.29 13.24 -3.53
N ASP A 449 7.31 13.23 -4.86
CA ASP A 449 6.47 14.04 -5.74
C ASP A 449 6.48 15.54 -5.37
N PRO A 450 7.68 16.18 -5.30
CA PRO A 450 7.80 17.56 -4.77
C PRO A 450 7.02 18.57 -5.61
N THR A 451 6.47 19.57 -4.93
CA THR A 451 5.79 20.72 -5.55
C THR A 451 6.40 22.01 -5.02
N PRO A 452 6.46 23.10 -5.82
CA PRO A 452 6.93 24.39 -5.31
C PRO A 452 6.08 24.88 -4.15
N PRO A 453 6.65 25.59 -3.18
CA PRO A 453 5.85 26.25 -2.13
C PRO A 453 5.01 27.40 -2.72
N VAL A 454 3.90 27.72 -2.07
CA VAL A 454 3.13 28.92 -2.37
C VAL A 454 3.96 30.15 -2.00
N THR A 455 4.25 31.02 -2.98
CA THR A 455 5.06 32.23 -2.82
C THR A 455 4.32 33.53 -3.17
N HIS A 456 3.02 33.44 -3.43
CA HIS A 456 2.16 34.52 -3.87
C HIS A 456 0.92 34.68 -2.97
N GLU A 457 0.22 35.79 -3.07
CA GLU A 457 -1.08 35.96 -2.43
C GLU A 457 -2.13 35.06 -3.11
N LEU A 458 -2.89 34.35 -2.30
CA LEU A 458 -3.96 33.47 -2.80
C LEU A 458 -5.19 34.26 -3.25
N ILE A 459 -5.93 33.72 -4.18
CA ILE A 459 -7.23 34.24 -4.61
C ILE A 459 -8.26 34.17 -3.49
N ASN A 460 -9.12 35.17 -3.41
CA ASN A 460 -10.21 35.25 -2.45
C ASN A 460 -11.56 34.86 -3.04
N GLU A 461 -12.64 34.90 -2.27
CA GLU A 461 -13.98 34.48 -2.69
C GLU A 461 -14.51 35.24 -3.91
N GLU A 462 -14.21 36.57 -4.04
CA GLU A 462 -14.63 37.40 -5.17
C GLU A 462 -13.91 36.96 -6.47
N ASP A 463 -12.60 36.69 -6.33
CA ASP A 463 -11.80 36.17 -7.44
C ASP A 463 -12.32 34.77 -7.89
N ILE A 464 -12.65 33.89 -6.94
CA ILE A 464 -13.22 32.56 -7.20
C ILE A 464 -14.51 32.67 -8.02
N VAL A 465 -15.45 33.53 -7.63
CA VAL A 465 -16.71 33.75 -8.34
C VAL A 465 -16.44 34.28 -9.75
N THR A 466 -15.51 35.23 -9.87
CA THR A 466 -15.13 35.82 -11.17
C THR A 466 -14.52 34.76 -12.10
N LEU A 467 -13.60 33.95 -11.60
CA LEU A 467 -12.96 32.89 -12.37
C LEU A 467 -13.96 31.80 -12.78
N LYS A 468 -14.84 31.35 -11.87
CA LYS A 468 -15.92 30.41 -12.22
C LYS A 468 -16.80 30.94 -13.35
N THR A 469 -17.15 32.23 -13.31
CA THR A 469 -17.95 32.85 -14.37
C THR A 469 -17.22 32.86 -15.71
N LYS A 470 -15.94 33.20 -15.73
CA LYS A 470 -15.10 33.17 -16.94
C LYS A 470 -14.95 31.75 -17.49
N ILE A 471 -14.74 30.76 -16.60
CA ILE A 471 -14.63 29.34 -16.97
C ILE A 471 -15.90 28.85 -17.66
N ILE A 472 -17.06 29.11 -17.10
CA ILE A 472 -18.34 28.69 -17.71
C ILE A 472 -18.59 29.43 -19.05
N ALA A 473 -18.13 30.66 -19.19
CA ALA A 473 -18.23 31.44 -20.41
C ALA A 473 -17.19 31.04 -21.50
N SER A 474 -16.22 30.20 -21.22
CA SER A 474 -15.11 29.83 -22.10
C SER A 474 -15.52 28.99 -23.29
N GLY A 475 -16.73 28.41 -23.28
CA GLY A 475 -17.22 27.48 -24.30
C GLY A 475 -16.82 26.02 -24.10
N LEU A 476 -16.11 25.69 -23.01
CA LEU A 476 -15.89 24.30 -22.59
C LEU A 476 -17.19 23.72 -22.04
N SER A 477 -17.48 22.44 -22.35
CA SER A 477 -18.67 21.76 -21.82
C SER A 477 -18.47 21.37 -20.35
N ILE A 478 -19.57 21.17 -19.63
CA ILE A 478 -19.54 20.67 -18.26
C ILE A 478 -18.82 19.32 -18.20
N SER A 479 -19.09 18.44 -19.17
CA SER A 479 -18.41 17.14 -19.29
C SER A 479 -16.89 17.28 -19.38
N GLN A 480 -16.38 18.23 -20.18
CA GLN A 480 -14.95 18.50 -20.33
C GLN A 480 -14.31 19.03 -19.03
N LEU A 481 -14.97 19.99 -18.36
CA LEU A 481 -14.49 20.57 -17.12
C LEU A 481 -14.42 19.53 -16.00
N VAL A 482 -15.49 18.75 -15.82
CA VAL A 482 -15.61 17.75 -14.76
C VAL A 482 -14.66 16.57 -15.01
N SER A 483 -14.58 16.04 -16.25
CA SER A 483 -13.68 14.92 -16.54
C SER A 483 -12.20 15.29 -16.42
N THR A 484 -11.81 16.53 -16.75
CA THR A 484 -10.42 16.99 -16.58
C THR A 484 -10.04 17.14 -15.09
N ALA A 485 -10.90 17.74 -14.26
CA ALA A 485 -10.67 17.86 -12.83
C ALA A 485 -10.62 16.48 -12.17
N TRP A 486 -11.53 15.58 -12.54
CA TRP A 486 -11.50 14.20 -12.08
C TRP A 486 -10.20 13.49 -12.47
N ALA A 487 -9.79 13.56 -13.73
CA ALA A 487 -8.56 12.97 -14.23
C ALA A 487 -7.31 13.45 -13.47
N SER A 488 -7.29 14.71 -13.04
CA SER A 488 -6.22 15.28 -12.22
C SER A 488 -6.25 14.73 -10.81
N ALA A 489 -7.38 14.83 -10.12
CA ALA A 489 -7.51 14.55 -8.70
C ALA A 489 -7.56 13.04 -8.38
N SER A 490 -8.21 12.24 -9.24
CA SER A 490 -8.45 10.82 -8.97
C SER A 490 -7.21 9.93 -9.12
N THR A 491 -6.05 10.47 -9.48
CA THR A 491 -4.77 9.75 -9.40
C THR A 491 -4.31 9.50 -7.98
N PHE A 492 -4.89 10.21 -7.01
CA PHE A 492 -4.54 10.05 -5.59
C PHE A 492 -4.73 8.62 -5.09
N ARG A 493 -3.80 8.19 -4.25
CA ARG A 493 -3.86 6.91 -3.54
C ARG A 493 -3.77 7.15 -2.03
N GLY A 494 -4.81 6.75 -1.30
CA GLY A 494 -4.83 6.83 0.16
C GLY A 494 -3.83 5.89 0.85
N SER A 495 -3.34 4.89 0.12
CA SER A 495 -2.35 3.93 0.59
C SER A 495 -0.98 4.55 0.85
N ASP A 496 -0.42 5.29 -0.12
CA ASP A 496 0.91 5.92 -0.04
C ASP A 496 0.90 7.44 -0.19
N LYS A 497 -0.29 8.05 -0.30
CA LYS A 497 -0.47 9.50 -0.38
C LYS A 497 0.14 10.15 -1.63
N ARG A 498 0.33 9.37 -2.70
CA ARG A 498 0.80 9.84 -4.00
C ARG A 498 -0.34 10.22 -4.93
N GLY A 499 -0.03 11.00 -5.95
CA GLY A 499 -1.02 11.49 -6.92
C GLY A 499 -1.83 12.66 -6.39
N GLY A 500 -2.96 12.94 -7.06
CA GLY A 500 -3.83 14.07 -6.76
C GLY A 500 -3.67 15.26 -7.70
N ALA A 501 -4.44 16.31 -7.46
CA ALA A 501 -4.51 17.48 -8.33
C ALA A 501 -3.33 18.45 -8.14
N ASN A 502 -2.68 18.45 -6.96
CA ASN A 502 -1.57 19.33 -6.67
C ASN A 502 -0.38 19.03 -7.60
N GLY A 503 0.28 20.08 -8.07
CA GLY A 503 1.35 19.97 -9.05
C GLY A 503 0.86 20.06 -10.50
N ALA A 504 -0.45 19.99 -10.78
CA ALA A 504 -1.01 19.98 -12.14
C ALA A 504 -0.27 18.99 -13.07
N ARG A 505 0.14 17.82 -12.55
CA ARG A 505 0.95 16.85 -13.30
C ARG A 505 0.21 16.26 -14.50
N ILE A 506 -1.12 16.44 -14.57
CA ILE A 506 -1.91 16.07 -15.74
C ILE A 506 -1.46 16.74 -17.05
N ARG A 507 -0.74 17.90 -16.97
CA ARG A 507 -0.13 18.57 -18.13
C ARG A 507 1.27 18.08 -18.48
N LEU A 508 1.87 17.23 -17.62
CA LEU A 508 3.24 16.75 -17.71
C LEU A 508 3.29 15.27 -18.16
N ALA A 509 4.44 14.84 -18.68
CA ALA A 509 4.68 13.42 -18.86
C ALA A 509 4.82 12.73 -17.49
N PRO A 510 4.35 11.46 -17.32
CA PRO A 510 3.67 10.66 -18.34
C PRO A 510 2.17 10.92 -18.45
N GLN A 511 1.54 11.60 -17.45
CA GLN A 511 0.08 11.68 -17.26
C GLN A 511 -0.65 12.33 -18.43
N LYS A 512 -0.07 13.30 -19.10
CA LYS A 512 -0.69 13.98 -20.25
C LYS A 512 -0.93 13.06 -21.46
N PHE A 513 -0.23 11.92 -21.50
CA PHE A 513 -0.32 10.96 -22.61
C PHE A 513 -1.22 9.77 -22.30
N TRP A 514 -1.70 9.63 -21.07
CA TRP A 514 -2.57 8.51 -20.68
C TRP A 514 -3.85 8.52 -21.52
N GLU A 515 -4.16 7.37 -22.10
CA GLU A 515 -5.33 7.20 -22.96
C GLU A 515 -6.64 7.62 -22.27
N VAL A 516 -6.79 7.22 -20.99
CA VAL A 516 -7.97 7.52 -20.16
C VAL A 516 -8.27 9.02 -20.04
N ASN A 517 -7.29 9.88 -20.28
CA ASN A 517 -7.42 11.34 -20.19
C ASN A 517 -7.78 12.01 -21.52
N HIS A 518 -7.93 11.25 -22.62
CA HIS A 518 -8.18 11.81 -23.95
C HIS A 518 -7.20 12.93 -24.33
N PRO A 519 -5.92 12.64 -24.64
CA PRO A 519 -4.86 13.64 -24.79
C PRO A 519 -5.23 14.85 -25.67
N ALA A 520 -5.95 14.63 -26.78
CA ALA A 520 -6.35 15.72 -27.66
C ALA A 520 -7.42 16.66 -27.04
N GLN A 521 -8.37 16.09 -26.31
CA GLN A 521 -9.38 16.89 -25.58
C GLN A 521 -8.73 17.58 -24.40
N LEU A 522 -7.89 16.86 -23.64
CA LEU A 522 -7.15 17.40 -22.51
C LEU A 522 -6.31 18.61 -22.91
N ALA A 523 -5.56 18.52 -24.02
CA ALA A 523 -4.74 19.64 -24.51
C ALA A 523 -5.59 20.91 -24.74
N LYS A 524 -6.77 20.78 -25.38
CA LYS A 524 -7.68 21.89 -25.60
C LYS A 524 -8.20 22.51 -24.29
N VAL A 525 -8.56 21.67 -23.31
CA VAL A 525 -9.05 22.16 -22.01
C VAL A 525 -7.94 22.88 -21.27
N LEU A 526 -6.74 22.33 -21.24
CA LEU A 526 -5.59 22.94 -20.57
C LEU A 526 -5.21 24.27 -21.23
N GLU A 527 -5.14 24.36 -22.56
CA GLU A 527 -4.88 25.60 -23.29
C GLU A 527 -5.86 26.72 -22.87
N THR A 528 -7.16 26.41 -22.85
CA THR A 528 -8.18 27.37 -22.40
C THR A 528 -8.00 27.81 -20.94
N LEU A 529 -7.69 26.85 -20.05
CA LEU A 529 -7.49 27.17 -18.63
C LEU A 529 -6.19 27.95 -18.39
N GLU A 530 -5.13 27.66 -19.13
CA GLU A 530 -3.86 28.43 -19.10
C GLU A 530 -4.03 29.87 -19.59
N GLU A 531 -4.85 30.10 -20.64
CA GLU A 531 -5.20 31.43 -21.11
C GLU A 531 -5.95 32.23 -20.03
N LEU A 532 -6.94 31.61 -19.36
CA LEU A 532 -7.69 32.24 -18.27
C LEU A 532 -6.80 32.52 -17.07
N GLN A 533 -5.93 31.60 -16.69
CA GLN A 533 -4.93 31.76 -15.63
C GLN A 533 -4.00 32.94 -15.94
N SER A 534 -3.43 32.94 -17.14
CA SER A 534 -2.49 33.99 -17.58
C SER A 534 -3.15 35.36 -17.59
N SER A 535 -4.39 35.46 -18.10
CA SER A 535 -5.16 36.70 -18.06
C SER A 535 -5.36 37.19 -16.62
N PHE A 536 -5.80 36.31 -15.71
CA PHE A 536 -6.03 36.66 -14.33
C PHE A 536 -4.73 37.14 -13.65
N ASN A 537 -3.66 36.37 -13.78
CA ASN A 537 -2.39 36.68 -13.12
C ASN A 537 -1.75 37.96 -13.65
N ASN A 538 -1.91 38.27 -14.94
CA ASN A 538 -1.44 39.52 -15.54
C ASN A 538 -2.26 40.75 -15.06
N ASP A 539 -3.57 40.58 -14.81
CA ASP A 539 -4.45 41.64 -14.30
C ASP A 539 -4.15 41.99 -12.83
N HIS A 540 -3.36 41.16 -12.12
CA HIS A 540 -3.02 41.29 -10.71
C HIS A 540 -1.50 41.43 -10.48
N PRO A 541 -0.85 42.48 -10.97
CA PRO A 541 0.63 42.64 -10.90
C PRO A 541 1.16 42.78 -9.45
N ASN A 542 0.29 42.91 -8.46
CA ASN A 542 0.64 43.08 -7.05
C ASN A 542 0.91 41.76 -6.33
N GLY A 543 1.00 40.65 -7.02
CA GLY A 543 1.43 39.38 -6.48
C GLY A 543 0.31 38.37 -6.14
N LYS A 544 -0.97 38.71 -6.37
CA LYS A 544 -2.07 37.72 -6.29
C LYS A 544 -2.07 36.82 -7.53
N MET A 545 -2.06 35.51 -7.33
CA MET A 545 -1.98 34.56 -8.44
C MET A 545 -2.85 33.33 -8.18
N VAL A 546 -3.22 32.65 -9.25
CA VAL A 546 -3.84 31.32 -9.24
C VAL A 546 -2.94 30.34 -10.00
N SER A 547 -2.71 29.15 -9.45
CA SER A 547 -2.00 28.07 -10.13
C SER A 547 -2.88 27.37 -11.16
N LEU A 548 -2.30 26.67 -12.12
CA LEU A 548 -3.07 25.85 -13.05
C LEU A 548 -3.73 24.67 -12.32
N ALA A 549 -3.07 24.11 -11.30
CA ALA A 549 -3.65 23.08 -10.45
C ALA A 549 -4.96 23.56 -9.79
N ASP A 550 -4.97 24.77 -9.26
CA ASP A 550 -6.18 25.39 -8.71
C ASP A 550 -7.22 25.69 -9.80
N MET A 551 -6.78 26.16 -10.98
CA MET A 551 -7.69 26.42 -12.12
C MET A 551 -8.41 25.16 -12.59
N ILE A 552 -7.70 24.01 -12.67
CA ILE A 552 -8.29 22.72 -13.07
C ILE A 552 -9.38 22.28 -12.08
N VAL A 553 -9.08 22.34 -10.79
CA VAL A 553 -10.04 21.95 -9.73
C VAL A 553 -11.22 22.93 -9.70
N LEU A 554 -10.95 24.23 -9.81
CA LEU A 554 -11.98 25.25 -9.83
C LEU A 554 -12.91 25.09 -11.05
N ALA A 555 -12.36 24.69 -12.19
CA ALA A 555 -13.11 24.42 -13.41
C ALA A 555 -14.09 23.25 -13.22
N GLY A 556 -13.64 22.17 -12.58
CA GLY A 556 -14.52 21.06 -12.20
C GLY A 556 -15.63 21.49 -11.23
N CYS A 557 -15.29 22.28 -10.21
CA CYS A 557 -16.28 22.83 -9.27
C CYS A 557 -17.32 23.71 -9.99
N ALA A 558 -16.88 24.59 -10.90
CA ALA A 558 -17.78 25.43 -11.69
C ALA A 558 -18.72 24.60 -12.58
N GLY A 559 -18.20 23.53 -13.21
CA GLY A 559 -18.98 22.57 -13.99
C GLY A 559 -20.07 21.88 -13.16
N VAL A 560 -19.71 21.40 -11.95
CA VAL A 560 -20.67 20.77 -11.02
C VAL A 560 -21.75 21.76 -10.56
N GLU A 561 -21.38 23.00 -10.21
CA GLU A 561 -22.35 24.05 -9.84
C GLU A 561 -23.33 24.34 -10.99
N GLN A 562 -22.80 24.49 -12.21
CA GLN A 562 -23.66 24.76 -13.37
C GLN A 562 -24.59 23.58 -13.65
N ALA A 563 -24.12 22.33 -13.51
CA ALA A 563 -24.96 21.14 -13.69
C ALA A 563 -26.05 21.02 -12.62
N ALA A 564 -25.75 21.37 -11.38
CA ALA A 564 -26.72 21.43 -10.30
C ALA A 564 -27.79 22.53 -10.56
N LYS A 565 -27.34 23.71 -11.01
CA LYS A 565 -28.23 24.80 -11.41
C LYS A 565 -29.16 24.39 -12.57
N ASN A 566 -28.63 23.65 -13.57
CA ASN A 566 -29.44 23.09 -14.66
C ASN A 566 -30.52 22.12 -14.14
N ALA A 567 -30.25 21.44 -13.02
CA ALA A 567 -31.19 20.56 -12.31
C ALA A 567 -32.19 21.30 -11.40
N GLY A 568 -32.01 22.63 -11.21
CA GLY A 568 -32.86 23.45 -10.36
C GLY A 568 -32.36 23.59 -8.92
N HIS A 569 -31.11 23.23 -8.64
CA HIS A 569 -30.47 23.34 -7.33
C HIS A 569 -29.44 24.48 -7.35
N ASP A 570 -29.58 25.47 -6.46
CA ASP A 570 -28.63 26.55 -6.27
C ASP A 570 -27.65 26.18 -5.16
N ILE A 571 -26.50 25.69 -5.53
CA ILE A 571 -25.46 25.19 -4.61
C ILE A 571 -24.11 25.84 -4.92
N THR A 572 -23.27 25.93 -3.90
CA THR A 572 -21.85 26.28 -4.04
C THR A 572 -21.00 25.06 -3.73
N VAL A 573 -20.14 24.67 -4.67
CA VAL A 573 -19.14 23.60 -4.45
C VAL A 573 -17.94 24.18 -3.68
N PRO A 574 -17.60 23.67 -2.50
CA PRO A 574 -16.48 24.17 -1.72
C PRO A 574 -15.16 24.09 -2.51
N PHE A 575 -14.41 25.19 -2.49
CA PHE A 575 -13.09 25.25 -3.10
C PHE A 575 -12.12 25.97 -2.16
N LYS A 576 -10.89 25.46 -2.04
CA LYS A 576 -9.80 26.10 -1.29
C LYS A 576 -8.60 26.25 -2.21
N PRO A 577 -8.11 27.50 -2.46
CA PRO A 577 -6.90 27.75 -3.22
C PRO A 577 -5.65 27.32 -2.44
N GLY A 578 -4.51 27.24 -3.13
CA GLY A 578 -3.20 26.98 -2.52
C GLY A 578 -2.46 25.79 -3.11
N ARG A 579 -2.98 25.14 -4.17
CA ARG A 579 -2.20 24.20 -4.99
C ARG A 579 -1.16 24.97 -5.78
N THR A 580 -0.08 24.28 -6.13
CA THR A 580 1.03 24.84 -6.93
C THR A 580 1.31 23.94 -8.14
N ASP A 581 2.07 24.43 -9.10
CA ASP A 581 2.33 23.75 -10.36
C ASP A 581 3.75 23.17 -10.35
N ALA A 582 3.87 21.83 -10.37
CA ALA A 582 5.15 21.15 -10.49
C ALA A 582 5.75 21.33 -11.90
N SER A 583 7.08 21.25 -11.98
CA SER A 583 7.80 21.15 -13.25
C SER A 583 7.99 19.69 -13.68
N GLN A 584 8.38 19.48 -14.95
CA GLN A 584 8.76 18.14 -15.42
C GLN A 584 9.94 17.58 -14.61
N ALA A 585 10.92 18.42 -14.25
CA ALA A 585 12.07 18.02 -13.43
C ALA A 585 11.70 17.62 -11.99
N GLN A 586 10.52 17.99 -11.51
CA GLN A 586 9.96 17.59 -10.22
C GLN A 586 9.00 16.39 -10.33
N THR A 587 8.98 15.72 -11.48
CA THR A 587 8.11 14.57 -11.74
C THR A 587 8.98 13.37 -12.09
N ASP A 588 8.99 12.37 -11.23
CA ASP A 588 9.62 11.08 -11.49
C ASP A 588 8.74 10.30 -12.48
N GLU A 589 9.06 10.41 -13.79
CA GLU A 589 8.22 9.87 -14.85
C GLU A 589 8.02 8.36 -14.72
N GLU A 590 9.06 7.62 -14.37
CA GLU A 590 8.99 6.16 -14.25
C GLU A 590 8.12 5.74 -13.08
N SER A 591 8.36 6.29 -11.89
CA SER A 591 7.56 5.93 -10.71
C SER A 591 6.17 6.53 -10.74
N PHE A 592 5.95 7.64 -11.47
CA PHE A 592 4.63 8.24 -11.65
C PHE A 592 3.75 7.46 -12.66
N ALA A 593 4.36 6.74 -13.60
CA ALA A 593 3.63 5.93 -14.60
C ALA A 593 2.74 4.87 -13.95
N VAL A 594 3.10 4.35 -12.77
CA VAL A 594 2.27 3.36 -12.05
C VAL A 594 0.92 3.90 -11.57
N LEU A 595 0.74 5.23 -11.58
CA LEU A 595 -0.54 5.87 -11.24
C LEU A 595 -1.54 5.87 -12.41
N GLU A 596 -1.13 5.44 -13.62
CA GLU A 596 -2.03 5.31 -14.76
C GLU A 596 -3.18 4.35 -14.44
N PRO A 597 -4.43 4.79 -14.53
CA PRO A 597 -5.56 3.91 -14.28
C PRO A 597 -5.64 2.78 -15.31
N ILE A 598 -5.56 1.53 -14.87
CA ILE A 598 -5.89 0.36 -15.67
C ILE A 598 -7.40 0.32 -15.94
N ALA A 599 -8.18 0.74 -14.95
CA ALA A 599 -9.61 0.96 -15.04
C ALA A 599 -10.02 2.19 -14.24
N ASP A 600 -11.03 2.90 -14.75
CA ASP A 600 -11.71 3.98 -14.03
C ASP A 600 -13.22 3.84 -14.22
N GLY A 601 -13.86 3.10 -13.31
CA GLY A 601 -15.30 2.85 -13.35
C GLY A 601 -16.14 4.13 -13.24
N PHE A 602 -15.58 5.22 -12.69
CA PHE A 602 -16.28 6.52 -12.66
C PHE A 602 -16.41 7.17 -14.03
N ARG A 603 -15.46 6.90 -14.95
CA ARG A 603 -15.51 7.34 -16.35
C ARG A 603 -15.81 6.21 -17.34
N ASN A 604 -16.23 5.04 -16.83
CA ASN A 604 -16.53 3.84 -17.61
C ASN A 604 -15.37 3.41 -18.54
N TYR A 605 -14.14 3.52 -18.05
CA TYR A 605 -12.90 3.14 -18.73
C TYR A 605 -12.33 1.84 -18.18
N ILE A 606 -11.88 0.97 -19.04
CA ILE A 606 -11.09 -0.21 -18.74
C ILE A 606 -10.18 -0.52 -19.92
N ASN A 607 -8.92 -0.83 -19.68
CA ASN A 607 -8.00 -1.28 -20.73
C ASN A 607 -7.89 -2.82 -20.76
N ASP A 608 -7.23 -3.35 -21.79
CA ASP A 608 -7.10 -4.80 -22.01
C ASP A 608 -6.18 -5.52 -21.00
N ARG A 609 -5.48 -4.78 -20.14
CA ARG A 609 -4.52 -5.30 -19.15
C ARG A 609 -5.11 -5.49 -17.75
N HIS A 610 -6.43 -5.42 -17.63
CA HIS A 610 -7.09 -5.49 -16.31
C HIS A 610 -6.93 -6.88 -15.66
N PRO A 611 -6.52 -6.95 -14.38
CA PRO A 611 -6.33 -8.23 -13.68
C PRO A 611 -7.62 -8.78 -13.06
N ALA A 612 -8.66 -7.97 -12.95
CA ALA A 612 -9.92 -8.29 -12.29
C ALA A 612 -11.11 -7.70 -13.07
N SER A 613 -12.33 -8.00 -12.65
CA SER A 613 -13.53 -7.44 -13.29
C SER A 613 -13.59 -5.91 -13.17
N ALA A 614 -14.29 -5.26 -14.07
CA ALA A 614 -14.44 -3.80 -14.05
C ALA A 614 -15.08 -3.28 -12.75
N GLU A 615 -16.02 -4.04 -12.20
CA GLU A 615 -16.69 -3.75 -10.94
C GLU A 615 -15.77 -3.95 -9.73
N ASP A 616 -14.89 -4.95 -9.73
CA ASP A 616 -13.87 -5.11 -8.69
C ASP A 616 -12.85 -3.97 -8.74
N MET A 617 -12.42 -3.56 -9.95
CA MET A 617 -11.52 -2.42 -10.17
C MET A 617 -12.16 -1.09 -9.76
N LEU A 618 -13.50 -0.94 -9.85
CA LEU A 618 -14.21 0.22 -9.31
C LEU A 618 -14.11 0.27 -7.77
N VAL A 619 -14.31 -0.87 -7.09
CA VAL A 619 -14.20 -0.95 -5.64
C VAL A 619 -12.76 -0.68 -5.19
N ASP A 620 -11.77 -1.26 -5.87
CA ASP A 620 -10.35 -1.00 -5.62
C ASP A 620 -10.00 0.49 -5.72
N ARG A 621 -10.41 1.13 -6.82
CA ARG A 621 -10.21 2.57 -7.02
C ARG A 621 -10.89 3.40 -5.94
N SER A 622 -12.10 3.02 -5.56
CA SER A 622 -12.84 3.71 -4.49
C SER A 622 -12.13 3.61 -3.14
N GLN A 623 -11.57 2.46 -2.80
CA GLN A 623 -10.78 2.29 -1.59
C GLN A 623 -9.50 3.13 -1.62
N LEU A 624 -8.77 3.17 -2.75
CA LEU A 624 -7.60 4.04 -2.92
C LEU A 624 -7.94 5.54 -2.78
N LEU A 625 -9.14 5.95 -3.23
CA LEU A 625 -9.67 7.30 -3.03
C LEU A 625 -10.33 7.49 -1.65
N THR A 626 -10.20 6.52 -0.75
CA THR A 626 -10.79 6.55 0.61
C THR A 626 -12.31 6.73 0.63
N LEU A 627 -13.00 6.35 -0.46
CA LEU A 627 -14.45 6.49 -0.59
C LEU A 627 -15.20 5.36 0.14
N THR A 628 -16.31 5.72 0.74
CA THR A 628 -17.32 4.76 1.22
C THR A 628 -18.21 4.27 0.08
N ALA A 629 -18.97 3.20 0.29
CA ALA A 629 -19.90 2.71 -0.72
C ALA A 629 -20.98 3.74 -1.12
N PRO A 630 -21.57 4.54 -0.23
CA PRO A 630 -22.44 5.65 -0.62
C PRO A 630 -21.74 6.72 -1.46
N GLU A 631 -20.51 7.15 -1.10
CA GLU A 631 -19.74 8.13 -1.87
C GLU A 631 -19.39 7.60 -3.27
N MET A 632 -18.97 6.34 -3.39
CA MET A 632 -18.77 5.67 -4.68
C MET A 632 -20.05 5.68 -5.52
N THR A 633 -21.19 5.35 -4.91
CA THR A 633 -22.49 5.25 -5.59
C THR A 633 -22.93 6.60 -6.16
N VAL A 634 -22.89 7.68 -5.37
CA VAL A 634 -23.30 9.01 -5.83
C VAL A 634 -22.37 9.54 -6.91
N LEU A 635 -21.06 9.29 -6.78
CA LEU A 635 -20.08 9.72 -7.79
C LEU A 635 -20.30 9.01 -9.12
N VAL A 636 -20.49 7.69 -9.12
CA VAL A 636 -20.78 6.98 -10.39
C VAL A 636 -22.06 7.51 -11.03
N GLY A 637 -23.16 7.60 -10.26
CA GLY A 637 -24.44 8.10 -10.80
C GLY A 637 -24.35 9.53 -11.34
N GLY A 638 -23.67 10.42 -10.62
CA GLY A 638 -23.47 11.81 -11.03
C GLY A 638 -22.56 11.93 -12.26
N MET A 639 -21.43 11.22 -12.28
CA MET A 639 -20.52 11.22 -13.43
C MET A 639 -21.20 10.74 -14.71
N ARG A 640 -22.13 9.78 -14.63
CA ARG A 640 -22.93 9.31 -15.77
C ARG A 640 -23.85 10.41 -16.31
N VAL A 641 -24.62 11.07 -15.46
CA VAL A 641 -25.54 12.13 -15.92
C VAL A 641 -24.80 13.38 -16.39
N LEU A 642 -23.56 13.59 -15.93
CA LEU A 642 -22.65 14.64 -16.40
C LEU A 642 -21.95 14.28 -17.73
N ASN A 643 -22.19 13.09 -18.27
CA ASN A 643 -21.64 12.60 -19.54
C ASN A 643 -20.09 12.57 -19.56
N THR A 644 -19.47 12.13 -18.47
CA THR A 644 -18.00 12.13 -18.31
C THR A 644 -17.34 10.84 -18.73
N ASN A 645 -18.08 9.90 -19.34
CA ASN A 645 -17.55 8.63 -19.79
C ASN A 645 -16.42 8.78 -20.80
N PHE A 646 -15.46 7.86 -20.71
CA PHE A 646 -14.39 7.72 -21.68
C PHE A 646 -14.98 7.55 -23.11
N GLY A 647 -14.40 8.24 -24.09
CA GLY A 647 -14.87 8.21 -25.47
C GLY A 647 -16.28 8.77 -25.66
N GLN A 648 -16.82 9.50 -24.68
CA GLN A 648 -18.21 9.95 -24.65
C GLN A 648 -19.21 8.82 -24.87
N SER A 649 -18.87 7.61 -24.40
CA SER A 649 -19.75 6.45 -24.43
C SER A 649 -21.05 6.73 -23.66
N LEU A 650 -22.17 6.30 -24.25
CA LEU A 650 -23.49 6.45 -23.62
C LEU A 650 -23.87 5.25 -22.70
N HIS A 651 -22.95 4.33 -22.44
CA HIS A 651 -23.21 3.23 -21.51
C HIS A 651 -23.36 3.76 -20.08
N GLY A 652 -24.45 3.42 -19.42
CA GLY A 652 -24.77 3.91 -18.08
C GLY A 652 -25.31 5.34 -18.02
N VAL A 653 -25.35 6.06 -19.14
CA VAL A 653 -25.90 7.42 -19.20
C VAL A 653 -27.42 7.34 -19.27
N PHE A 654 -28.06 7.07 -18.13
CA PHE A 654 -29.51 6.84 -18.03
C PHE A 654 -30.30 8.14 -17.85
N THR A 655 -30.02 9.12 -18.69
CA THR A 655 -30.71 10.40 -18.67
C THR A 655 -30.93 10.93 -20.10
N ARG A 656 -31.97 11.74 -20.30
CA ARG A 656 -32.20 12.55 -21.52
C ARG A 656 -31.72 14.00 -21.33
N ARG A 657 -31.25 14.34 -20.12
CA ARG A 657 -30.81 15.68 -19.76
C ARG A 657 -29.31 15.64 -19.44
N LEU A 658 -28.48 15.50 -20.46
CA LEU A 658 -27.03 15.48 -20.30
C LEU A 658 -26.53 16.74 -19.58
N GLU A 659 -25.42 16.63 -18.87
CA GLU A 659 -24.77 17.74 -18.14
C GLU A 659 -25.72 18.43 -17.12
N THR A 660 -26.65 17.67 -16.57
CA THR A 660 -27.62 18.10 -15.57
C THR A 660 -27.54 17.15 -14.38
N LEU A 661 -27.15 17.65 -13.19
CA LEU A 661 -26.90 16.83 -12.01
C LEU A 661 -28.22 16.37 -11.36
N THR A 662 -28.79 15.32 -11.93
CA THR A 662 -30.05 14.71 -11.48
C THR A 662 -29.82 13.29 -11.01
N ASN A 663 -30.77 12.76 -10.22
CA ASN A 663 -30.78 11.34 -9.80
C ASN A 663 -31.32 10.38 -10.88
N ASP A 664 -31.41 10.82 -12.15
CA ASP A 664 -31.95 10.05 -13.27
C ASP A 664 -31.28 8.68 -13.44
N PHE A 665 -29.98 8.59 -13.15
CA PHE A 665 -29.24 7.30 -13.19
C PHE A 665 -29.95 6.23 -12.35
N PHE A 666 -30.27 6.53 -11.11
CA PHE A 666 -30.90 5.58 -10.19
C PHE A 666 -32.36 5.30 -10.55
N LEU A 667 -33.10 6.32 -10.95
CA LEU A 667 -34.50 6.17 -11.38
C LEU A 667 -34.60 5.21 -12.57
N ASN A 668 -33.73 5.35 -13.57
CA ASN A 668 -33.77 4.55 -14.79
C ASN A 668 -33.10 3.18 -14.63
N LEU A 669 -32.04 3.06 -13.81
CA LEU A 669 -31.45 1.77 -13.46
C LEU A 669 -32.46 0.84 -12.78
N LEU A 670 -33.25 1.37 -11.85
CA LEU A 670 -34.19 0.61 -11.02
C LEU A 670 -35.59 0.52 -11.63
N ASN A 671 -35.80 1.06 -12.83
CA ASN A 671 -37.09 1.07 -13.49
C ASN A 671 -37.56 -0.37 -13.82
N PRO A 672 -38.68 -0.86 -13.23
CA PRO A 672 -39.18 -2.20 -13.48
C PRO A 672 -39.70 -2.41 -14.92
N GLY A 673 -39.93 -1.34 -15.67
CA GLY A 673 -40.32 -1.38 -17.09
C GLY A 673 -39.16 -1.76 -18.04
N ILE A 674 -37.93 -1.85 -17.55
CA ILE A 674 -36.75 -2.16 -18.35
C ILE A 674 -36.28 -3.61 -18.05
N THR A 675 -35.90 -4.34 -19.11
CA THR A 675 -35.24 -5.64 -19.02
C THR A 675 -33.83 -5.51 -19.61
N TRP A 676 -32.84 -6.06 -18.90
CA TRP A 676 -31.45 -6.02 -19.33
C TRP A 676 -31.05 -7.34 -19.98
N ARG A 677 -30.30 -7.26 -21.09
CA ARG A 677 -29.76 -8.42 -21.81
C ARG A 677 -28.33 -8.14 -22.26
N PRO A 678 -27.41 -9.10 -22.11
CA PRO A 678 -26.06 -8.95 -22.62
C PRO A 678 -26.07 -8.89 -24.17
N THR A 679 -25.20 -8.04 -24.74
CA THR A 679 -25.05 -7.91 -26.20
C THR A 679 -24.12 -8.98 -26.79
N SER A 680 -23.21 -9.54 -25.97
CA SER A 680 -22.22 -10.53 -26.38
C SER A 680 -22.09 -11.67 -25.34
N LYS A 681 -21.33 -12.70 -25.69
CA LYS A 681 -21.02 -13.79 -24.76
C LYS A 681 -20.15 -13.33 -23.60
N ASP A 682 -19.31 -12.32 -23.80
CA ASP A 682 -18.40 -11.77 -22.80
C ASP A 682 -19.12 -10.94 -21.74
N LYS A 683 -20.41 -10.64 -21.94
CA LYS A 683 -21.28 -9.95 -20.98
C LYS A 683 -20.73 -8.63 -20.44
N ASN A 684 -19.96 -7.89 -21.24
CA ASN A 684 -19.37 -6.60 -20.80
C ASN A 684 -20.27 -5.40 -21.11
N VAL A 685 -21.18 -5.55 -22.08
CA VAL A 685 -22.15 -4.52 -22.48
C VAL A 685 -23.55 -5.13 -22.52
N PHE A 686 -24.53 -4.36 -22.05
CA PHE A 686 -25.92 -4.76 -21.92
C PHE A 686 -26.85 -3.77 -22.63
N GLU A 687 -27.95 -4.28 -23.15
CA GLU A 687 -29.07 -3.51 -23.67
C GLU A 687 -30.22 -3.52 -22.66
N GLY A 688 -30.66 -2.33 -22.26
CA GLY A 688 -31.90 -2.10 -21.50
C GLY A 688 -33.05 -1.85 -22.44
N ARG A 689 -34.00 -2.77 -22.51
CA ARG A 689 -35.14 -2.72 -23.41
C ARG A 689 -36.44 -2.57 -22.64
N ASP A 690 -37.37 -1.80 -23.23
CA ASP A 690 -38.74 -1.71 -22.74
C ASP A 690 -39.33 -3.14 -22.66
N ARG A 691 -39.91 -3.47 -21.52
CA ARG A 691 -40.39 -4.82 -21.22
C ARG A 691 -41.58 -5.25 -22.08
N ILE A 692 -42.36 -4.26 -22.56
CA ILE A 692 -43.60 -4.51 -23.36
C ILE A 692 -43.28 -4.44 -24.85
N THR A 693 -42.64 -3.36 -25.30
CA THR A 693 -42.38 -3.12 -26.72
C THR A 693 -41.11 -3.77 -27.24
N GLY A 694 -40.15 -4.08 -26.36
CA GLY A 694 -38.86 -4.57 -26.76
C GLY A 694 -37.92 -3.50 -27.36
N GLU A 695 -38.34 -2.24 -27.35
CA GLU A 695 -37.55 -1.13 -27.87
C GLU A 695 -36.28 -0.91 -27.02
N LEU A 696 -35.15 -0.61 -27.65
CA LEU A 696 -33.92 -0.26 -26.97
C LEU A 696 -34.04 1.13 -26.34
N ILE A 697 -33.88 1.21 -25.05
CA ILE A 697 -33.97 2.44 -24.26
C ILE A 697 -32.60 2.91 -23.80
N TRP A 698 -31.78 1.98 -23.20
CA TRP A 698 -30.47 2.27 -22.62
C TRP A 698 -29.43 1.21 -22.99
N THR A 699 -28.18 1.59 -22.84
CA THR A 699 -27.05 0.60 -22.78
C THR A 699 -26.26 0.78 -21.52
N ALA A 700 -25.62 -0.28 -21.03
CA ALA A 700 -24.89 -0.29 -19.76
C ALA A 700 -23.66 -1.21 -19.82
N THR A 701 -22.74 -1.00 -18.90
CA THR A 701 -21.66 -1.95 -18.58
C THR A 701 -21.93 -2.69 -17.28
N ASN A 702 -21.08 -3.62 -16.92
CA ASN A 702 -21.10 -4.28 -15.60
C ASN A 702 -21.05 -3.26 -14.46
N VAL A 703 -20.17 -2.24 -14.59
CA VAL A 703 -20.02 -1.15 -13.61
C VAL A 703 -21.33 -0.42 -13.34
N ASP A 704 -22.17 -0.27 -14.35
CA ASP A 704 -23.46 0.41 -14.19
C ASP A 704 -24.50 -0.49 -13.53
N LEU A 705 -24.58 -1.75 -13.98
CA LEU A 705 -25.60 -2.69 -13.53
C LEU A 705 -25.35 -3.27 -12.12
N ILE A 706 -24.10 -3.23 -11.63
CA ILE A 706 -23.78 -3.73 -10.30
C ILE A 706 -24.58 -2.98 -9.21
N PHE A 707 -24.89 -1.69 -9.41
CA PHE A 707 -25.71 -0.89 -8.49
C PHE A 707 -27.18 -1.30 -8.46
N GLY A 708 -27.63 -2.12 -9.41
CA GLY A 708 -28.96 -2.73 -9.39
C GLY A 708 -28.95 -4.20 -8.99
N SER A 709 -27.80 -4.89 -9.10
CA SER A 709 -27.68 -6.34 -8.90
C SER A 709 -27.04 -6.74 -7.58
N ASN A 710 -26.01 -6.04 -7.11
CA ASN A 710 -25.45 -6.28 -5.78
C ASN A 710 -26.41 -5.75 -4.71
N SER A 711 -26.74 -6.56 -3.71
CA SER A 711 -27.79 -6.22 -2.73
C SER A 711 -27.47 -4.99 -1.89
N GLU A 712 -26.21 -4.77 -1.54
CA GLU A 712 -25.78 -3.61 -0.74
C GLU A 712 -25.79 -2.33 -1.60
N LEU A 713 -25.21 -2.38 -2.80
CA LEU A 713 -25.21 -1.24 -3.71
C LEU A 713 -26.60 -0.89 -4.18
N ARG A 714 -27.45 -1.90 -4.41
CA ARG A 714 -28.87 -1.68 -4.71
C ARG A 714 -29.60 -0.96 -3.60
N ALA A 715 -29.43 -1.37 -2.34
CA ALA A 715 -30.05 -0.70 -1.22
C ALA A 715 -29.65 0.78 -1.13
N ILE A 716 -28.38 1.12 -1.44
CA ILE A 716 -27.92 2.50 -1.51
C ILE A 716 -28.53 3.22 -2.72
N ALA A 717 -28.55 2.57 -3.89
CA ALA A 717 -29.15 3.12 -5.12
C ALA A 717 -30.64 3.43 -4.95
N GLU A 718 -31.37 2.59 -4.22
CA GLU A 718 -32.80 2.81 -3.90
C GLU A 718 -33.01 4.08 -3.08
N VAL A 719 -32.12 4.43 -2.16
CA VAL A 719 -32.18 5.70 -1.42
C VAL A 719 -32.17 6.88 -2.39
N TYR A 720 -31.22 6.89 -3.35
CA TYR A 720 -31.09 7.98 -4.31
C TYR A 720 -32.14 7.93 -5.43
N GLY A 721 -32.81 6.79 -5.63
CA GLY A 721 -33.93 6.61 -6.56
C GLY A 721 -35.29 7.07 -6.03
N CYS A 722 -35.38 7.48 -4.75
CA CYS A 722 -36.62 8.00 -4.17
C CYS A 722 -36.93 9.44 -4.63
N GLU A 723 -38.20 9.80 -4.68
CA GLU A 723 -38.64 11.12 -5.16
C GLU A 723 -38.18 12.28 -4.25
N ASP A 724 -38.04 12.03 -2.94
CA ASP A 724 -37.57 12.98 -1.94
C ASP A 724 -36.03 13.10 -1.85
N SER A 725 -35.29 12.33 -2.64
CA SER A 725 -33.82 12.26 -2.57
C SER A 725 -33.07 13.14 -3.57
N LYS A 726 -33.77 13.97 -4.36
CA LYS A 726 -33.12 14.79 -5.39
C LYS A 726 -32.09 15.76 -4.82
N GLU A 727 -32.46 16.51 -3.80
CA GLU A 727 -31.58 17.43 -3.08
C GLU A 727 -30.47 16.67 -2.32
N LYS A 728 -30.81 15.57 -1.64
CA LYS A 728 -29.85 14.71 -0.98
C LYS A 728 -28.78 14.19 -1.95
N PHE A 729 -29.18 13.71 -3.11
CA PHE A 729 -28.26 13.23 -4.13
C PHE A 729 -27.25 14.31 -4.53
N VAL A 730 -27.74 15.53 -4.82
CA VAL A 730 -26.88 16.65 -5.23
C VAL A 730 -25.89 17.01 -4.10
N ASN A 731 -26.36 17.11 -2.86
CA ASN A 731 -25.53 17.44 -1.71
C ASN A 731 -24.47 16.37 -1.43
N ASP A 732 -24.86 15.10 -1.47
CA ASP A 732 -23.93 13.97 -1.24
C ASP A 732 -22.90 13.85 -2.38
N PHE A 733 -23.32 14.10 -3.66
CA PHE A 733 -22.40 14.17 -4.78
C PHE A 733 -21.36 15.28 -4.57
N VAL A 734 -21.80 16.50 -4.22
CA VAL A 734 -20.91 17.64 -3.97
C VAL A 734 -19.94 17.34 -2.80
N ALA A 735 -20.41 16.70 -1.74
CA ALA A 735 -19.56 16.32 -0.63
C ALA A 735 -18.48 15.30 -1.06
N ALA A 736 -18.87 14.23 -1.77
CA ALA A 736 -17.94 13.22 -2.28
C ALA A 736 -16.98 13.80 -3.33
N TRP A 737 -17.45 14.65 -4.22
CA TRP A 737 -16.62 15.40 -5.18
C TRP A 737 -15.57 16.26 -4.46
N THR A 738 -15.99 17.07 -3.50
CA THR A 738 -15.11 17.94 -2.72
C THR A 738 -14.05 17.15 -1.98
N LYS A 739 -14.42 15.98 -1.43
CA LYS A 739 -13.48 15.06 -0.80
C LYS A 739 -12.39 14.63 -1.78
N VAL A 740 -12.75 14.13 -2.97
CA VAL A 740 -11.77 13.69 -3.97
C VAL A 740 -10.85 14.83 -4.42
N MET A 741 -11.42 16.02 -4.67
CA MET A 741 -10.64 17.20 -5.08
C MET A 741 -9.62 17.67 -4.03
N ASN A 742 -9.77 17.27 -2.76
CA ASN A 742 -8.92 17.73 -1.65
C ASN A 742 -8.11 16.60 -0.98
N LEU A 743 -8.09 15.38 -1.51
CA LEU A 743 -7.37 14.26 -0.87
C LEU A 743 -5.87 14.51 -0.70
N ASP A 744 -5.27 15.29 -1.58
CA ASP A 744 -3.86 15.66 -1.59
C ASP A 744 -3.56 17.01 -0.90
N ARG A 745 -4.57 17.64 -0.26
CA ARG A 745 -4.44 18.91 0.44
C ARG A 745 -4.08 18.71 1.91
N PHE A 746 -2.85 18.29 2.16
CA PHE A 746 -2.33 18.04 3.51
C PHE A 746 -2.13 19.33 4.35
N ASP A 747 -2.24 20.48 3.73
CA ASP A 747 -2.23 21.79 4.35
C ASP A 747 -3.59 22.20 4.95
N LEU A 748 -4.66 21.47 4.64
CA LEU A 748 -6.01 21.73 5.16
C LEU A 748 -6.39 20.79 6.33
N ALA A 749 -5.52 19.84 6.69
CA ALA A 749 -5.77 18.81 7.70
C ALA A 749 -5.50 19.30 9.13
#